data_011b89f2293064310a9939c24ff54348
#
_entry.id   011b89f2293064310a9939c24ff54348
#
_cell.length_a   1.000
_cell.length_b   1.000
_cell.length_c   1.000
_cell.angle_alpha   90.00
_cell.angle_beta   90.00
_cell.angle_gamma   90.00
#
_symmetry.space_group_name_H-M   'P 1'
#
loop_
_entity.id
_entity.type
_entity.pdbx_description
1 polymer ?
#
loop_
_entity_poly.entity_id
_entity_poly.type
_entity_poly.pdbx_seq_one_letter_code
_entity_poly.pdbx_strand_id
1 'polypeptide(L)'
;MGKNTENYNLILHNTNDFKKCLKGDLEGIASHDLDVEKHNNFKEGIIYIASTEENTVEWLDTLRSYTKGELDSDLYKNKSNKAVMMLKYVKNEVEYVFSLVFGYGRTMLNEQSIVRNFGLRTAVNLIEESNIKSLNSLNISTNYLDIQRQALSYGSHSDLHIDTNADILKSISGRASYDSHYSTLNGADNLRFSAKSDVTLSDLLNEILDAYSSENYKEKGLEWIDHVQYVKEKEIISELDGVLLDHITDKRLENPIIAPNKIVSYLDIEGYFISGMNISHKIKENFYDDIPSEQFWEFLSKNIEDKIIIDKLKSCSLYCWTNDSAQKISSIYDALFIEIDHNNEKFFINNGDWFKIESTYYTDIVNKIDHIEKFNDPAIPSCAENWNEGEFNEKFVASDPDRFKLFDKKNFHLPDYGHSRIEPADIITIKKQFIHVKKGGSSANLSHLFAQGVVSAQLYKNEKKFIKEINETFGEGYFKSDDKIEVIYGIIDKRYDKKASEILPFFSMINLSQHYDVLSSMGIKCRLLFIEQKVNIYNQREEKILNRVKRELKDQGKTSKELFSAYSDFLSVPSVKTQSTFKKSYLDKFVTNGDLKTDGAKRGKKYFNTDLEQVLYRVKRELKDQGKNKDELFLALSDFLITFGIFMPTIFKERYLDKFVDN
;
A
#
# COMPACT_ATOMS: atom_id res chain seq x y z
N MET A 1 -8.35 -24.69 -45.20
CA MET A 1 -8.63 -25.54 -44.04
C MET A 1 -9.62 -24.80 -43.18
N GLY A 2 -10.85 -25.30 -43.04
CA GLY A 2 -11.86 -24.69 -42.15
C GLY A 2 -11.36 -24.71 -40.71
N LYS A 3 -11.66 -23.65 -39.92
CA LYS A 3 -11.35 -23.64 -38.49
C LYS A 3 -12.16 -24.75 -37.81
N ASN A 4 -11.50 -25.81 -37.35
CA ASN A 4 -12.14 -26.88 -36.57
C ASN A 4 -12.44 -26.46 -35.10
N THR A 5 -12.30 -25.18 -34.79
CA THR A 5 -12.54 -24.63 -33.42
C THR A 5 -13.24 -23.30 -33.50
N GLU A 6 -14.10 -23.04 -32.51
CA GLU A 6 -14.76 -21.75 -32.25
C GLU A 6 -14.24 -21.12 -30.96
N ASN A 7 -14.24 -19.79 -30.92
CA ASN A 7 -13.75 -19.04 -29.75
C ASN A 7 -14.92 -18.38 -29.03
N TYR A 8 -14.93 -18.54 -27.74
CA TYR A 8 -15.96 -18.01 -26.84
C TYR A 8 -15.37 -17.13 -25.77
N ASN A 9 -16.13 -16.11 -25.35
CA ASN A 9 -15.83 -15.27 -24.19
C ASN A 9 -17.08 -15.24 -23.33
N LEU A 10 -17.10 -16.04 -22.28
CA LEU A 10 -18.24 -16.36 -21.44
C LEU A 10 -18.14 -15.66 -20.09
N ILE A 11 -19.25 -15.12 -19.63
CA ILE A 11 -19.39 -14.47 -18.33
C ILE A 11 -20.63 -15.04 -17.63
N LEU A 12 -20.51 -15.38 -16.35
CA LEU A 12 -21.62 -15.79 -15.50
C LEU A 12 -22.11 -14.57 -14.69
N HIS A 13 -23.45 -14.44 -14.56
CA HIS A 13 -24.07 -13.37 -13.78
C HIS A 13 -24.69 -13.85 -12.48
N ASN A 14 -24.73 -12.98 -11.48
CA ASN A 14 -25.30 -13.21 -10.15
C ASN A 14 -26.79 -12.82 -10.07
N THR A 15 -27.44 -12.56 -11.19
CA THR A 15 -28.85 -12.14 -11.28
C THR A 15 -29.52 -12.85 -12.44
N ASN A 16 -30.84 -13.15 -12.29
CA ASN A 16 -31.65 -13.77 -13.33
C ASN A 16 -32.36 -12.74 -14.25
N ASP A 17 -32.09 -11.45 -14.06
CA ASP A 17 -32.69 -10.36 -14.85
C ASP A 17 -31.68 -9.80 -15.84
N PHE A 18 -31.91 -10.00 -17.13
CA PHE A 18 -31.02 -9.53 -18.20
C PHE A 18 -30.80 -8.02 -18.17
N LYS A 19 -31.84 -7.22 -17.77
CA LYS A 19 -31.71 -5.76 -17.70
C LYS A 19 -30.70 -5.33 -16.63
N LYS A 20 -30.63 -6.06 -15.52
CA LYS A 20 -29.67 -5.76 -14.46
C LYS A 20 -28.23 -6.14 -14.83
N CYS A 21 -28.10 -7.04 -15.84
CA CYS A 21 -26.78 -7.41 -16.36
C CYS A 21 -26.18 -6.35 -17.30
N LEU A 22 -26.97 -5.38 -17.77
CA LEU A 22 -26.54 -4.34 -18.70
C LEU A 22 -26.33 -3.00 -18.00
N LYS A 23 -25.46 -2.16 -18.58
CA LYS A 23 -25.24 -0.77 -18.14
C LYS A 23 -26.25 0.16 -18.77
N GLY A 24 -26.91 0.98 -17.97
CA GLY A 24 -27.68 2.15 -18.40
C GLY A 24 -28.85 1.83 -19.31
N ASP A 25 -29.27 2.87 -20.05
CA ASP A 25 -30.35 2.79 -21.02
C ASP A 25 -29.94 2.02 -22.27
N LEU A 26 -30.87 1.22 -22.77
CA LEU A 26 -30.71 0.43 -24.00
C LEU A 26 -31.07 1.23 -25.28
N GLU A 27 -31.20 2.55 -25.17
CA GLU A 27 -31.46 3.41 -26.34
C GLU A 27 -30.38 3.25 -27.42
N GLY A 28 -30.81 3.00 -28.65
CA GLY A 28 -29.92 2.80 -29.80
C GLY A 28 -29.28 1.40 -29.88
N ILE A 29 -29.65 0.45 -29.00
CA ILE A 29 -29.19 -0.94 -29.05
C ILE A 29 -30.25 -1.79 -29.74
N ALA A 30 -29.89 -2.46 -30.84
CA ALA A 30 -30.75 -3.44 -31.47
C ALA A 30 -30.80 -4.73 -30.63
N SER A 31 -32.01 -5.29 -30.48
CA SER A 31 -32.19 -6.56 -29.79
C SER A 31 -32.88 -7.60 -30.68
N HIS A 32 -32.44 -8.86 -30.54
CA HIS A 32 -32.98 -10.00 -31.29
C HIS A 32 -33.16 -11.18 -30.35
N ASP A 33 -34.34 -11.78 -30.33
CA ASP A 33 -34.62 -12.95 -29.52
C ASP A 33 -33.85 -14.16 -30.07
N LEU A 34 -33.32 -14.98 -29.15
CA LEU A 34 -32.64 -16.24 -29.51
C LEU A 34 -33.69 -17.33 -29.74
N ASP A 35 -33.47 -18.12 -30.78
CA ASP A 35 -34.27 -19.32 -31.04
C ASP A 35 -33.89 -20.45 -30.07
N VAL A 36 -34.42 -20.38 -28.84
CA VAL A 36 -34.09 -21.32 -27.77
C VAL A 36 -34.60 -22.73 -28.00
N GLU A 37 -35.60 -22.91 -28.87
CA GLU A 37 -36.17 -24.25 -29.17
C GLU A 37 -35.14 -25.17 -29.88
N LYS A 38 -34.17 -24.58 -30.54
CA LYS A 38 -33.07 -25.32 -31.20
C LYS A 38 -31.93 -25.72 -30.24
N HIS A 39 -31.98 -25.31 -28.99
CA HIS A 39 -30.88 -25.50 -28.04
C HIS A 39 -31.38 -26.15 -26.76
N ASN A 40 -30.87 -27.33 -26.43
CA ASN A 40 -31.22 -28.02 -25.19
C ASN A 40 -30.82 -27.17 -23.95
N ASN A 41 -31.68 -27.19 -22.92
CA ASN A 41 -31.47 -26.52 -21.66
C ASN A 41 -31.47 -24.97 -21.69
N PHE A 42 -31.71 -24.33 -22.84
CA PHE A 42 -31.91 -22.89 -22.93
C PHE A 42 -33.38 -22.57 -22.68
N LYS A 43 -33.61 -21.68 -21.71
CA LYS A 43 -34.97 -21.25 -21.34
C LYS A 43 -35.35 -19.93 -22.02
N GLU A 44 -34.41 -19.02 -22.11
CA GLU A 44 -34.59 -17.67 -22.64
C GLU A 44 -33.26 -17.18 -23.21
N GLY A 45 -33.27 -16.36 -24.23
CA GLY A 45 -32.06 -15.75 -24.76
C GLY A 45 -32.37 -14.54 -25.63
N ILE A 46 -31.46 -13.57 -25.61
CA ILE A 46 -31.54 -12.32 -26.35
C ILE A 46 -30.14 -11.88 -26.79
N ILE A 47 -30.04 -11.38 -28.02
CA ILE A 47 -28.81 -10.81 -28.55
C ILE A 47 -28.97 -9.28 -28.59
N TYR A 48 -28.03 -8.56 -27.98
CA TYR A 48 -27.94 -7.11 -28.06
C TYR A 48 -26.78 -6.74 -28.96
N ILE A 49 -27.02 -5.84 -29.93
CA ILE A 49 -26.01 -5.38 -30.88
C ILE A 49 -26.01 -3.86 -30.90
N ALA A 50 -24.83 -3.27 -30.80
CA ALA A 50 -24.65 -1.84 -30.96
C ALA A 50 -23.40 -1.52 -31.77
N SER A 51 -23.43 -0.37 -32.43
CA SER A 51 -22.27 0.20 -33.13
C SER A 51 -21.93 1.53 -32.51
N THR A 52 -20.64 1.85 -32.44
CA THR A 52 -20.21 3.23 -32.10
C THR A 52 -20.47 4.15 -33.29
N GLU A 53 -20.60 5.44 -33.01
CA GLU A 53 -20.52 6.46 -34.07
C GLU A 53 -19.15 6.39 -34.75
N GLU A 54 -19.12 6.84 -36.01
CA GLU A 54 -17.87 6.94 -36.76
C GLU A 54 -17.08 8.14 -36.24
N ASN A 55 -15.94 7.91 -35.65
CA ASN A 55 -15.06 8.95 -35.15
C ASN A 55 -13.74 8.96 -35.92
N THR A 56 -13.27 10.17 -36.25
CA THR A 56 -11.93 10.36 -36.79
C THR A 56 -10.88 9.89 -35.76
N VAL A 57 -9.82 9.27 -36.25
CA VAL A 57 -8.73 8.82 -35.36
C VAL A 57 -7.98 10.00 -34.76
N GLU A 58 -7.78 10.01 -33.44
CA GLU A 58 -7.18 11.15 -32.70
C GLU A 58 -5.77 11.52 -33.21
N TRP A 59 -4.96 10.52 -33.56
CA TRP A 59 -3.59 10.73 -34.07
C TRP A 59 -3.54 11.44 -35.45
N LEU A 60 -4.66 11.57 -36.16
CA LEU A 60 -4.70 12.23 -37.47
C LEU A 60 -4.34 13.72 -37.37
N ASP A 61 -4.77 14.41 -36.32
CA ASP A 61 -4.44 15.81 -36.11
C ASP A 61 -2.95 16.01 -35.87
N THR A 62 -2.32 15.07 -35.15
CA THR A 62 -0.86 15.07 -34.99
C THR A 62 -0.16 14.92 -36.34
N LEU A 63 -0.59 13.96 -37.16
CA LEU A 63 0.02 13.75 -38.48
C LEU A 63 -0.18 14.92 -39.44
N ARG A 64 -1.30 15.64 -39.34
CA ARG A 64 -1.54 16.84 -40.16
C ARG A 64 -0.45 17.89 -40.00
N SER A 65 0.13 18.02 -38.80
CA SER A 65 1.21 18.97 -38.53
C SER A 65 2.51 18.65 -39.28
N TYR A 66 2.67 17.42 -39.75
CA TYR A 66 3.89 16.96 -40.44
C TYR A 66 3.70 16.77 -41.95
N THR A 67 2.47 16.90 -42.47
CA THR A 67 2.18 16.68 -43.91
C THR A 67 2.14 17.96 -44.69
N LYS A 68 2.55 17.90 -45.98
CA LYS A 68 2.46 19.06 -46.92
C LYS A 68 1.09 19.20 -47.56
N GLY A 69 0.18 18.26 -47.41
CA GLY A 69 -1.16 18.25 -47.99
C GLY A 69 -2.23 17.96 -46.92
N GLU A 70 -3.48 18.25 -47.26
CA GLU A 70 -4.60 17.93 -46.37
C GLU A 70 -4.77 16.39 -46.27
N LEU A 71 -4.88 15.90 -45.04
CA LEU A 71 -5.30 14.55 -44.76
C LEU A 71 -6.83 14.52 -44.63
N ASP A 72 -7.49 13.86 -45.56
CA ASP A 72 -8.93 13.74 -45.55
C ASP A 72 -9.39 12.92 -44.36
N SER A 73 -10.08 13.55 -43.41
CA SER A 73 -10.60 12.93 -42.19
C SER A 73 -11.67 11.86 -42.47
N ASP A 74 -12.34 11.93 -43.63
CA ASP A 74 -13.37 10.97 -43.97
C ASP A 74 -12.80 9.58 -44.37
N LEU A 75 -11.54 9.53 -44.75
CA LEU A 75 -10.84 8.27 -45.07
C LEU A 75 -10.34 7.53 -43.85
N TYR A 76 -10.23 8.20 -42.69
CA TYR A 76 -9.62 7.66 -41.48
C TYR A 76 -10.58 7.71 -40.28
N LYS A 77 -11.72 7.05 -40.44
CA LYS A 77 -12.73 6.92 -39.39
C LYS A 77 -12.72 5.51 -38.78
N ASN A 78 -12.85 5.45 -37.47
CA ASN A 78 -13.04 4.20 -36.75
C ASN A 78 -14.52 4.02 -36.42
N LYS A 79 -15.03 2.80 -36.70
CA LYS A 79 -16.33 2.34 -36.27
C LYS A 79 -16.16 0.98 -35.59
N SER A 80 -16.64 0.83 -34.37
CA SER A 80 -16.56 -0.42 -33.63
C SER A 80 -17.96 -1.01 -33.44
N ASN A 81 -18.07 -2.31 -33.67
CA ASN A 81 -19.27 -3.08 -33.38
C ASN A 81 -19.08 -3.88 -32.10
N LYS A 82 -20.15 -3.98 -31.31
CA LYS A 82 -20.18 -4.71 -30.05
C LYS A 82 -21.47 -5.50 -29.96
N ALA A 83 -21.37 -6.72 -29.46
CA ALA A 83 -22.54 -7.54 -29.22
C ALA A 83 -22.41 -8.35 -27.93
N VAL A 84 -23.55 -8.62 -27.31
CA VAL A 84 -23.69 -9.49 -26.17
C VAL A 84 -24.87 -10.42 -26.43
N MET A 85 -24.63 -11.72 -26.40
CA MET A 85 -25.69 -12.72 -26.38
C MET A 85 -25.89 -13.16 -24.93
N MET A 86 -27.07 -12.89 -24.40
CA MET A 86 -27.46 -13.28 -23.04
C MET A 86 -28.37 -14.50 -23.13
N LEU A 87 -28.16 -15.45 -22.24
CA LEU A 87 -28.97 -16.66 -22.22
C LEU A 87 -29.19 -17.15 -20.78
N LYS A 88 -30.37 -17.71 -20.53
CA LYS A 88 -30.73 -18.49 -19.34
C LYS A 88 -30.54 -19.96 -19.63
N TYR A 89 -29.67 -20.58 -18.89
CA TYR A 89 -29.34 -21.99 -18.98
C TYR A 89 -29.83 -22.73 -17.72
N VAL A 90 -30.46 -23.87 -17.89
CA VAL A 90 -31.00 -24.66 -16.77
C VAL A 90 -30.18 -25.94 -16.61
N LYS A 91 -29.62 -26.15 -15.41
CA LYS A 91 -28.95 -27.38 -15.03
C LYS A 91 -29.41 -27.83 -13.67
N ASN A 92 -29.88 -29.07 -13.53
CA ASN A 92 -30.36 -29.63 -12.25
C ASN A 92 -31.39 -28.71 -11.56
N GLU A 93 -32.36 -28.19 -12.31
CA GLU A 93 -33.41 -27.26 -11.85
C GLU A 93 -32.90 -25.87 -11.41
N VAL A 94 -31.59 -25.59 -11.51
CA VAL A 94 -30.99 -24.29 -11.22
C VAL A 94 -30.85 -23.49 -12.50
N GLU A 95 -31.28 -22.22 -12.45
CA GLU A 95 -31.13 -21.28 -13.55
C GLU A 95 -29.81 -20.50 -13.43
N TYR A 96 -29.07 -20.45 -14.53
CA TYR A 96 -27.84 -19.67 -14.67
C TYR A 96 -28.01 -18.65 -15.80
N VAL A 97 -27.54 -17.44 -15.58
CA VAL A 97 -27.51 -16.41 -16.64
C VAL A 97 -26.09 -16.22 -17.12
N PHE A 98 -25.91 -16.45 -18.42
CA PHE A 98 -24.62 -16.25 -19.08
C PHE A 98 -24.69 -15.12 -20.11
N SER A 99 -23.55 -14.47 -20.30
CA SER A 99 -23.30 -13.60 -21.46
C SER A 99 -22.13 -14.12 -22.30
N LEU A 100 -22.35 -14.25 -23.60
CA LEU A 100 -21.29 -14.40 -24.58
C LEU A 100 -20.98 -13.05 -25.20
N VAL A 101 -19.73 -12.64 -25.15
CA VAL A 101 -19.29 -11.29 -25.48
C VAL A 101 -18.52 -11.28 -26.80
N PHE A 102 -18.90 -10.40 -27.72
CA PHE A 102 -18.27 -10.23 -29.02
C PHE A 102 -17.78 -8.78 -29.20
N GLY A 103 -16.58 -8.62 -29.75
CA GLY A 103 -15.96 -7.32 -29.90
C GLY A 103 -15.85 -6.57 -28.57
N TYR A 104 -16.26 -5.33 -28.53
CA TYR A 104 -16.29 -4.50 -27.31
C TYR A 104 -17.54 -4.72 -26.44
N GLY A 105 -18.27 -5.82 -26.59
CA GLY A 105 -19.53 -6.10 -25.89
C GLY A 105 -19.43 -6.06 -24.37
N ARG A 106 -18.27 -6.35 -23.76
CA ARG A 106 -18.08 -6.23 -22.31
C ARG A 106 -18.40 -4.81 -21.77
N THR A 107 -18.20 -3.78 -22.57
CA THR A 107 -18.53 -2.40 -22.19
C THR A 107 -20.03 -2.17 -21.97
N MET A 108 -20.90 -3.05 -22.49
CA MET A 108 -22.33 -3.03 -22.30
C MET A 108 -22.78 -3.67 -20.97
N LEU A 109 -21.92 -4.45 -20.32
CA LEU A 109 -22.27 -5.22 -19.13
C LEU A 109 -22.08 -4.40 -17.86
N ASN A 110 -22.97 -4.62 -16.89
CA ASN A 110 -22.85 -4.12 -15.55
C ASN A 110 -21.88 -4.99 -14.75
N GLU A 111 -20.72 -4.46 -14.38
CA GLU A 111 -19.66 -5.18 -13.65
C GLU A 111 -20.17 -5.73 -12.30
N GLN A 112 -21.15 -5.09 -11.65
CA GLN A 112 -21.74 -5.56 -10.38
C GLN A 112 -22.57 -6.83 -10.53
N SER A 113 -23.02 -7.17 -11.73
CA SER A 113 -23.75 -8.40 -12.02
C SER A 113 -22.85 -9.59 -12.32
N ILE A 114 -21.55 -9.39 -12.53
CA ILE A 114 -20.60 -10.43 -12.93
C ILE A 114 -20.18 -11.26 -11.70
N VAL A 115 -20.22 -12.58 -11.83
CA VAL A 115 -19.69 -13.49 -10.83
C VAL A 115 -18.16 -13.45 -10.87
N ARG A 116 -17.56 -12.93 -9.81
CA ARG A 116 -16.10 -12.87 -9.68
C ARG A 116 -15.48 -14.27 -9.66
N ASN A 117 -14.28 -14.39 -10.23
CA ASN A 117 -13.53 -15.66 -10.28
C ASN A 117 -14.23 -16.83 -11.01
N PHE A 118 -15.34 -16.60 -11.69
CA PHE A 118 -16.02 -17.68 -12.43
C PHE A 118 -15.08 -18.38 -13.41
N GLY A 119 -14.47 -17.60 -14.30
CA GLY A 119 -13.55 -18.15 -15.31
C GLY A 119 -12.28 -18.72 -14.70
N LEU A 120 -11.72 -18.09 -13.67
CA LEU A 120 -10.55 -18.59 -12.97
C LEU A 120 -10.82 -19.97 -12.37
N ARG A 121 -11.89 -20.11 -11.57
CA ARG A 121 -12.25 -21.36 -10.91
C ARG A 121 -12.57 -22.49 -11.91
N THR A 122 -13.19 -22.16 -13.02
CA THR A 122 -13.41 -23.10 -14.12
C THR A 122 -12.10 -23.52 -14.76
N ALA A 123 -11.24 -22.56 -15.10
CA ALA A 123 -10.01 -22.83 -15.83
C ALA A 123 -9.00 -23.67 -15.03
N VAL A 124 -8.84 -23.44 -13.72
CA VAL A 124 -7.92 -24.23 -12.88
C VAL A 124 -8.35 -25.70 -12.79
N ASN A 125 -9.65 -25.98 -12.89
CA ASN A 125 -10.16 -27.35 -12.90
C ASN A 125 -9.96 -28.03 -14.28
N LEU A 126 -10.04 -27.27 -15.38
CA LEU A 126 -9.94 -27.81 -16.75
C LEU A 126 -8.51 -27.85 -17.30
N ILE A 127 -7.65 -26.93 -16.88
CA ILE A 127 -6.24 -26.88 -17.33
C ILE A 127 -5.45 -28.02 -16.68
N GLU A 128 -4.66 -28.74 -17.46
CA GLU A 128 -3.70 -29.70 -16.94
C GLU A 128 -2.54 -29.00 -16.23
N GLU A 129 -2.07 -29.59 -15.12
CA GLU A 129 -1.00 -29.02 -14.29
C GLU A 129 0.26 -28.64 -15.08
N SER A 130 0.66 -29.49 -16.02
CA SER A 130 1.86 -29.29 -16.87
C SER A 130 1.60 -28.41 -18.10
N ASN A 131 0.38 -27.93 -18.30
CA ASN A 131 -0.05 -27.23 -19.51
C ASN A 131 -0.38 -25.74 -19.25
N ILE A 132 0.12 -25.17 -18.17
CA ILE A 132 -0.04 -23.75 -17.88
C ILE A 132 0.86 -22.94 -18.81
N LYS A 133 0.32 -21.88 -19.38
CA LYS A 133 1.03 -20.97 -20.30
C LYS A 133 1.35 -19.64 -19.66
N SER A 134 0.42 -19.08 -18.91
CA SER A 134 0.61 -17.83 -18.20
C SER A 134 -0.26 -17.74 -16.95
N LEU A 135 0.23 -16.96 -15.99
CA LEU A 135 -0.44 -16.63 -14.74
C LEU A 135 -0.35 -15.12 -14.50
N ASN A 136 -1.46 -14.51 -14.06
CA ASN A 136 -1.43 -13.17 -13.49
C ASN A 136 -1.78 -13.26 -12.01
N SER A 137 -0.94 -12.66 -11.17
CA SER A 137 -1.12 -12.66 -9.73
C SER A 137 -0.91 -11.26 -9.15
N LEU A 138 -1.57 -11.01 -8.02
CA LEU A 138 -1.27 -9.90 -7.14
C LEU A 138 -0.40 -10.40 -6.00
N ASN A 139 0.83 -9.94 -5.89
CA ASN A 139 1.67 -10.24 -4.74
C ASN A 139 1.37 -9.27 -3.61
N ILE A 140 0.96 -9.81 -2.45
CA ILE A 140 0.51 -9.06 -1.28
C ILE A 140 1.58 -8.90 -0.21
N SER A 141 2.74 -9.53 -0.38
CA SER A 141 3.80 -9.53 0.64
C SER A 141 4.68 -8.28 0.62
N THR A 142 4.76 -7.59 -0.52
CA THR A 142 5.63 -6.42 -0.70
C THR A 142 4.80 -5.19 -1.07
N ASN A 143 5.17 -4.48 -2.13
CA ASN A 143 4.52 -3.24 -2.56
C ASN A 143 3.28 -3.50 -3.47
N TYR A 144 2.52 -4.59 -3.24
CA TYR A 144 1.33 -4.94 -4.02
C TYR A 144 1.61 -5.01 -5.51
N LEU A 145 2.51 -5.91 -5.90
CA LEU A 145 2.94 -6.06 -7.28
C LEU A 145 1.90 -6.83 -8.09
N ASP A 146 1.43 -6.23 -9.17
CA ASP A 146 0.69 -6.95 -10.21
C ASP A 146 1.70 -7.64 -11.15
N ILE A 147 1.75 -8.97 -11.10
CA ILE A 147 2.79 -9.74 -11.75
C ILE A 147 2.17 -10.61 -12.83
N GLN A 148 2.65 -10.43 -14.06
CA GLN A 148 2.34 -11.32 -15.18
C GLN A 148 3.52 -12.23 -15.47
N ARG A 149 3.29 -13.54 -15.44
CA ARG A 149 4.27 -14.57 -15.77
C ARG A 149 3.81 -15.33 -17.02
N GLN A 150 4.70 -15.50 -17.96
CA GLN A 150 4.42 -16.24 -19.20
C GLN A 150 5.59 -17.14 -19.57
N ALA A 151 5.33 -18.44 -19.75
CA ALA A 151 6.32 -19.38 -20.24
C ALA A 151 6.34 -19.42 -21.78
N LEU A 152 7.51 -19.61 -22.38
CA LEU A 152 7.64 -19.84 -23.81
C LEU A 152 7.05 -21.21 -24.21
N SER A 153 7.28 -22.23 -23.38
CA SER A 153 6.64 -23.54 -23.45
C SER A 153 5.55 -23.67 -22.38
N TYR A 154 4.78 -24.72 -22.38
CA TYR A 154 3.89 -25.06 -21.28
C TYR A 154 4.71 -25.56 -20.09
N GLY A 155 4.23 -25.31 -18.89
CA GLY A 155 4.85 -25.72 -17.63
C GLY A 155 3.84 -25.80 -16.50
N SER A 156 4.32 -26.16 -15.32
CA SER A 156 3.55 -26.18 -14.07
C SER A 156 3.55 -24.82 -13.38
N HIS A 157 2.75 -24.67 -12.34
CA HIS A 157 2.77 -23.46 -11.48
C HIS A 157 4.14 -23.23 -10.82
N SER A 158 4.86 -24.32 -10.48
CA SER A 158 6.22 -24.25 -9.91
C SER A 158 7.25 -23.72 -10.90
N ASP A 159 7.13 -24.06 -12.20
CA ASP A 159 8.00 -23.53 -13.26
C ASP A 159 7.81 -22.03 -13.49
N LEU A 160 6.64 -21.52 -13.16
CA LEU A 160 6.29 -20.09 -13.24
C LEU A 160 6.67 -19.31 -11.98
N HIS A 161 7.32 -19.97 -11.00
CA HIS A 161 7.81 -19.34 -9.76
C HIS A 161 6.73 -18.52 -9.04
N ILE A 162 5.52 -19.06 -8.94
CA ILE A 162 4.46 -18.44 -8.16
C ILE A 162 4.72 -18.62 -6.67
N ASP A 163 4.48 -17.59 -5.91
CA ASP A 163 4.56 -17.64 -4.46
C ASP A 163 3.18 -17.99 -3.89
N THR A 164 2.99 -19.26 -3.57
CA THR A 164 1.72 -19.78 -3.06
C THR A 164 1.27 -19.18 -1.73
N ASN A 165 2.19 -18.51 -0.99
CA ASN A 165 1.87 -17.83 0.26
C ASN A 165 1.54 -16.35 0.08
N ALA A 166 1.98 -15.71 -1.00
CA ALA A 166 1.84 -14.26 -1.16
C ALA A 166 1.16 -13.82 -2.45
N ASP A 167 1.04 -14.73 -3.42
CA ASP A 167 0.42 -14.42 -4.70
C ASP A 167 -1.08 -14.77 -4.69
N ILE A 168 -1.94 -13.79 -4.92
CA ILE A 168 -3.37 -14.01 -5.19
C ILE A 168 -3.52 -14.18 -6.69
N LEU A 169 -3.98 -15.35 -7.13
CA LEU A 169 -4.17 -15.63 -8.56
C LEU A 169 -5.36 -14.84 -9.12
N LYS A 170 -5.11 -14.02 -10.14
CA LYS A 170 -6.11 -13.19 -10.84
C LYS A 170 -6.58 -13.85 -12.12
N SER A 171 -5.68 -14.50 -12.84
CA SER A 171 -6.01 -15.24 -14.05
C SER A 171 -5.00 -16.33 -14.37
N ILE A 172 -5.46 -17.34 -15.08
CA ILE A 172 -4.66 -18.45 -15.59
C ILE A 172 -4.98 -18.71 -17.06
N SER A 173 -3.94 -19.02 -17.84
CA SER A 173 -4.10 -19.49 -19.21
C SER A 173 -3.34 -20.79 -19.44
N GLY A 174 -3.92 -21.67 -20.23
CA GLY A 174 -3.30 -22.97 -20.51
C GLY A 174 -4.08 -23.80 -21.52
N ARG A 175 -3.75 -25.09 -21.57
CA ARG A 175 -4.47 -26.10 -22.35
C ARG A 175 -5.17 -27.08 -21.43
N ALA A 176 -6.38 -27.46 -21.84
CA ALA A 176 -7.06 -28.61 -21.27
C ALA A 176 -6.37 -29.91 -21.71
N SER A 177 -6.80 -31.06 -21.13
CA SER A 177 -6.33 -32.37 -21.54
C SER A 177 -6.63 -32.63 -23.04
N TYR A 178 -5.85 -33.53 -23.65
CA TYR A 178 -5.97 -33.81 -25.09
C TYR A 178 -7.37 -34.34 -25.48
N ASP A 179 -8.00 -35.09 -24.58
CA ASP A 179 -9.33 -35.67 -24.82
C ASP A 179 -10.49 -34.69 -24.57
N SER A 180 -10.19 -33.50 -24.05
CA SER A 180 -11.17 -32.45 -23.78
C SER A 180 -11.78 -31.85 -25.04
N HIS A 181 -12.98 -31.31 -24.94
CA HIS A 181 -13.62 -30.50 -25.96
C HIS A 181 -12.94 -29.14 -26.17
N TYR A 182 -12.13 -28.71 -25.19
CA TYR A 182 -11.41 -27.42 -25.18
C TYR A 182 -9.98 -27.60 -25.68
N SER A 183 -9.47 -26.60 -26.39
CA SER A 183 -8.06 -26.56 -26.81
C SER A 183 -7.23 -25.57 -25.99
N THR A 184 -7.75 -24.39 -25.78
CA THR A 184 -7.12 -23.32 -24.99
C THR A 184 -8.14 -22.71 -24.04
N LEU A 185 -7.68 -22.34 -22.86
CA LEU A 185 -8.47 -21.73 -21.80
C LEU A 185 -7.74 -20.51 -21.23
N ASN A 186 -8.49 -19.45 -20.95
CA ASN A 186 -8.03 -18.30 -20.18
C ASN A 186 -9.15 -17.92 -19.22
N GLY A 187 -8.90 -18.11 -17.94
CA GLY A 187 -9.86 -17.86 -16.85
C GLY A 187 -9.45 -16.70 -15.97
N ALA A 188 -10.40 -15.79 -15.78
CA ALA A 188 -10.38 -14.67 -14.84
C ALA A 188 -11.81 -14.55 -14.26
N ASP A 189 -12.43 -13.34 -14.22
CA ASP A 189 -13.86 -13.21 -14.00
C ASP A 189 -14.68 -13.80 -15.16
N ASN A 190 -14.15 -13.71 -16.37
CA ASN A 190 -14.68 -14.36 -17.55
C ASN A 190 -13.87 -15.58 -17.93
N LEU A 191 -14.48 -16.52 -18.63
CA LEU A 191 -13.82 -17.66 -19.24
C LEU A 191 -13.71 -17.44 -20.76
N ARG A 192 -12.49 -17.31 -21.27
CA ARG A 192 -12.23 -17.36 -22.73
C ARG A 192 -11.73 -18.74 -23.07
N PHE A 193 -12.29 -19.33 -24.10
CA PHE A 193 -11.88 -20.66 -24.52
C PHE A 193 -12.07 -20.88 -26.03
N SER A 194 -11.29 -21.80 -26.55
CA SER A 194 -11.49 -22.37 -27.89
C SER A 194 -12.01 -23.78 -27.73
N ALA A 195 -13.12 -24.11 -28.41
CA ALA A 195 -13.74 -25.44 -28.38
C ALA A 195 -13.87 -26.01 -29.75
N LYS A 196 -13.99 -27.36 -29.85
CA LYS A 196 -14.24 -28.09 -31.11
C LYS A 196 -15.61 -27.66 -31.66
N SER A 197 -15.69 -27.42 -32.97
CA SER A 197 -16.91 -26.90 -33.64
C SER A 197 -18.03 -27.91 -33.76
N ASP A 198 -17.78 -29.18 -33.45
CA ASP A 198 -18.75 -30.27 -33.46
C ASP A 198 -19.46 -30.46 -32.10
N VAL A 199 -19.08 -29.71 -31.07
CA VAL A 199 -19.72 -29.75 -29.74
C VAL A 199 -20.70 -28.61 -29.58
N THR A 200 -21.89 -28.91 -29.05
CA THR A 200 -22.91 -27.88 -28.87
C THR A 200 -22.59 -26.93 -27.70
N LEU A 201 -23.04 -25.68 -27.79
CA LEU A 201 -22.88 -24.74 -26.70
C LEU A 201 -23.51 -25.24 -25.40
N SER A 202 -24.63 -25.96 -25.46
CA SER A 202 -25.29 -26.58 -24.31
C SER A 202 -24.39 -27.59 -23.60
N ASP A 203 -23.69 -28.46 -24.34
CA ASP A 203 -22.78 -29.44 -23.77
C ASP A 203 -21.57 -28.75 -23.13
N LEU A 204 -21.00 -27.74 -23.81
CA LEU A 204 -19.90 -26.92 -23.24
C LEU A 204 -20.30 -26.24 -21.96
N LEU A 205 -21.48 -25.62 -21.87
CA LEU A 205 -21.98 -24.98 -20.64
C LEU A 205 -22.21 -25.97 -19.51
N ASN A 206 -22.66 -27.19 -19.84
CA ASN A 206 -22.83 -28.26 -18.85
C ASN A 206 -21.47 -28.63 -18.21
N GLU A 207 -20.44 -28.88 -19.04
CA GLU A 207 -19.09 -29.20 -18.56
C GLU A 207 -18.45 -28.03 -17.80
N ILE A 208 -18.63 -26.80 -18.28
CA ILE A 208 -18.15 -25.58 -17.61
C ILE A 208 -18.72 -25.44 -16.21
N LEU A 209 -20.02 -25.69 -16.03
CA LEU A 209 -20.66 -25.64 -14.71
C LEU A 209 -20.18 -26.77 -13.78
N ASP A 210 -19.93 -27.99 -14.32
CA ASP A 210 -19.33 -29.07 -13.54
C ASP A 210 -17.93 -28.69 -13.08
N ALA A 211 -17.11 -28.16 -13.99
CA ALA A 211 -15.78 -27.70 -13.66
C ALA A 211 -15.79 -26.53 -12.65
N TYR A 212 -16.71 -25.56 -12.80
CA TYR A 212 -16.84 -24.44 -11.87
C TYR A 212 -17.18 -24.88 -10.44
N SER A 213 -18.00 -25.96 -10.32
CA SER A 213 -18.43 -26.52 -9.04
C SER A 213 -17.43 -27.53 -8.45
N SER A 214 -16.43 -27.95 -9.22
CA SER A 214 -15.43 -28.94 -8.82
C SER A 214 -14.34 -28.32 -7.92
N GLU A 215 -13.71 -29.17 -7.12
CA GLU A 215 -12.55 -28.85 -6.30
C GLU A 215 -11.28 -29.63 -6.72
N ASN A 216 -11.27 -30.22 -7.91
CA ASN A 216 -10.15 -31.03 -8.42
C ASN A 216 -8.83 -30.27 -8.52
N TYR A 217 -8.87 -28.90 -8.59
CA TYR A 217 -7.66 -28.08 -8.52
C TYR A 217 -6.87 -28.28 -7.24
N LYS A 218 -7.49 -28.69 -6.13
CA LYS A 218 -6.80 -28.98 -4.86
C LYS A 218 -5.88 -30.18 -4.99
N GLU A 219 -6.31 -31.21 -5.72
CA GLU A 219 -5.48 -32.39 -6.02
C GLU A 219 -4.30 -32.08 -6.94
N LYS A 220 -4.37 -30.94 -7.66
CA LYS A 220 -3.29 -30.44 -8.55
C LYS A 220 -2.30 -29.51 -7.82
N GLY A 221 -2.35 -29.41 -6.47
CA GLY A 221 -1.48 -28.52 -5.69
C GLY A 221 -1.82 -27.02 -5.84
N LEU A 222 -3.07 -26.70 -6.20
CA LEU A 222 -3.56 -25.34 -6.36
C LEU A 222 -4.52 -24.92 -5.22
N GLU A 223 -4.53 -25.63 -4.09
CA GLU A 223 -5.36 -25.33 -2.91
C GLU A 223 -5.12 -23.94 -2.34
N TRP A 224 -3.92 -23.39 -2.53
CA TRP A 224 -3.56 -22.06 -2.09
C TRP A 224 -4.41 -20.94 -2.73
N ILE A 225 -5.12 -21.21 -3.82
CA ILE A 225 -6.06 -20.26 -4.45
C ILE A 225 -7.20 -19.90 -3.48
N ASP A 226 -7.53 -20.79 -2.55
CA ASP A 226 -8.58 -20.58 -1.55
C ASP A 226 -8.11 -19.76 -0.33
N HIS A 227 -6.80 -19.48 -0.20
CA HIS A 227 -6.26 -18.66 0.91
C HIS A 227 -6.91 -17.29 0.98
N VAL A 228 -7.37 -16.78 -0.18
CA VAL A 228 -8.06 -15.51 -0.31
C VAL A 228 -9.34 -15.69 -1.12
N GLN A 229 -10.47 -15.33 -0.53
CA GLN A 229 -11.79 -15.53 -1.08
C GLN A 229 -12.53 -14.21 -1.26
N TYR A 230 -13.24 -14.04 -2.37
CA TYR A 230 -14.13 -12.89 -2.56
C TYR A 230 -15.30 -12.92 -1.59
N VAL A 231 -15.60 -11.79 -0.96
CA VAL A 231 -16.83 -11.60 -0.19
C VAL A 231 -17.96 -11.28 -1.17
N LYS A 232 -18.99 -12.14 -1.19
CA LYS A 232 -20.13 -12.04 -2.14
C LYS A 232 -21.38 -11.47 -1.50
N GLU A 233 -21.52 -11.62 -0.21
CA GLU A 233 -22.69 -11.26 0.58
C GLU A 233 -22.74 -9.73 0.76
N LYS A 234 -23.80 -9.09 0.23
CA LYS A 234 -23.96 -7.62 0.26
C LYS A 234 -24.06 -7.08 1.68
N GLU A 235 -24.62 -7.86 2.57
CA GLU A 235 -24.76 -7.54 3.99
C GLU A 235 -23.38 -7.43 4.63
N ILE A 236 -22.50 -8.41 4.40
CA ILE A 236 -21.12 -8.42 4.89
C ILE A 236 -20.33 -7.25 4.28
N ILE A 237 -20.46 -7.02 2.97
CA ILE A 237 -19.81 -5.87 2.30
C ILE A 237 -20.22 -4.55 2.95
N SER A 238 -21.52 -4.39 3.27
CA SER A 238 -22.01 -3.17 3.92
C SER A 238 -21.47 -3.00 5.34
N GLU A 239 -21.33 -4.10 6.09
CA GLU A 239 -20.71 -4.10 7.42
C GLU A 239 -19.24 -3.73 7.33
N LEU A 240 -18.49 -4.30 6.38
CA LEU A 240 -17.08 -4.01 6.14
C LEU A 240 -16.85 -2.55 5.71
N ASP A 241 -17.71 -2.01 4.85
CA ASP A 241 -17.71 -0.58 4.49
C ASP A 241 -17.97 0.30 5.75
N GLY A 242 -18.80 -0.14 6.67
CA GLY A 242 -19.02 0.50 7.97
C GLY A 242 -17.77 0.50 8.85
N VAL A 243 -17.11 -0.66 8.98
CA VAL A 243 -15.85 -0.77 9.74
C VAL A 243 -14.74 0.08 9.11
N LEU A 244 -14.66 0.09 7.78
CA LEU A 244 -13.72 0.95 7.04
C LEU A 244 -13.97 2.43 7.36
N LEU A 245 -15.24 2.86 7.38
CA LEU A 245 -15.63 4.21 7.74
C LEU A 245 -15.19 4.57 9.17
N ASP A 246 -15.44 3.69 10.13
CA ASP A 246 -15.00 3.88 11.53
C ASP A 246 -13.48 4.01 11.64
N HIS A 247 -12.74 3.17 10.92
CA HIS A 247 -11.27 3.23 10.90
C HIS A 247 -10.76 4.55 10.31
N ILE A 248 -11.37 5.06 9.24
CA ILE A 248 -11.00 6.35 8.63
C ILE A 248 -11.33 7.49 9.59
N THR A 249 -12.52 7.49 10.18
CA THR A 249 -13.02 8.55 11.07
C THR A 249 -12.21 8.65 12.36
N ASP A 250 -11.90 7.51 12.97
CA ASP A 250 -11.14 7.43 14.22
C ASP A 250 -9.61 7.60 14.01
N LYS A 251 -9.17 7.80 12.77
CA LYS A 251 -7.73 7.86 12.41
C LYS A 251 -6.94 6.63 12.87
N ARG A 252 -7.60 5.48 12.91
CA ARG A 252 -6.95 4.20 13.27
C ARG A 252 -6.06 3.68 12.15
N LEU A 253 -6.31 4.13 10.93
CA LEU A 253 -5.48 3.80 9.78
C LEU A 253 -4.30 4.77 9.71
N GLU A 254 -3.12 4.30 10.07
CA GLU A 254 -1.89 5.01 9.80
C GLU A 254 -1.55 4.83 8.31
N ASN A 255 -1.90 5.84 7.49
CA ASN A 255 -1.62 5.91 6.05
C ASN A 255 -2.22 4.77 5.21
N PRO A 256 -3.55 4.75 4.99
CA PRO A 256 -4.14 3.80 4.04
C PRO A 256 -3.55 3.97 2.64
N ILE A 257 -3.24 2.84 2.01
CA ILE A 257 -2.56 2.83 0.72
C ILE A 257 -3.57 3.09 -0.39
N ILE A 258 -3.26 4.04 -1.27
CA ILE A 258 -3.95 4.24 -2.55
C ILE A 258 -3.08 3.62 -3.64
N ALA A 259 -3.45 2.45 -4.10
CA ALA A 259 -2.71 1.67 -5.10
C ALA A 259 -3.63 1.29 -6.26
N PRO A 260 -3.59 2.04 -7.37
CA PRO A 260 -4.47 1.77 -8.51
C PRO A 260 -4.08 0.47 -9.23
N ASN A 261 -5.09 -0.27 -9.68
CA ASN A 261 -4.91 -1.57 -10.34
C ASN A 261 -4.62 -1.51 -11.84
N LYS A 262 -4.61 -0.33 -12.44
CA LYS A 262 -4.29 -0.22 -13.85
C LYS A 262 -2.79 -0.02 -14.02
N ILE A 263 -2.20 -0.85 -14.86
CA ILE A 263 -0.86 -0.63 -15.36
C ILE A 263 -0.93 0.59 -16.30
N VAL A 264 -0.25 1.65 -15.90
CA VAL A 264 -0.08 2.86 -16.72
C VAL A 264 1.39 2.90 -17.16
N SER A 265 1.65 3.33 -18.39
CA SER A 265 3.03 3.54 -18.84
C SER A 265 3.63 4.73 -18.08
N TYR A 266 4.48 4.45 -17.12
CA TYR A 266 5.15 5.49 -16.33
C TYR A 266 6.05 6.42 -17.16
N LEU A 267 6.42 6.01 -18.38
CA LEU A 267 7.22 6.84 -19.30
C LEU A 267 6.44 8.05 -19.83
N ASP A 268 5.12 7.96 -19.83
CA ASP A 268 4.24 8.98 -20.41
C ASP A 268 3.50 9.80 -19.34
N ILE A 269 3.73 9.51 -18.04
CA ILE A 269 3.04 10.21 -16.94
C ILE A 269 3.79 11.50 -16.59
N GLU A 270 3.07 12.60 -16.67
CA GLU A 270 3.54 13.94 -16.27
C GLU A 270 3.20 14.26 -14.81
N GLY A 271 2.22 13.56 -14.22
CA GLY A 271 1.81 13.70 -12.83
C GLY A 271 0.43 13.11 -12.54
N TYR A 272 0.02 13.21 -11.27
CA TYR A 272 -1.24 12.67 -10.75
C TYR A 272 -2.11 13.75 -10.13
N PHE A 273 -3.42 13.53 -10.14
CA PHE A 273 -4.36 14.32 -9.36
C PHE A 273 -5.61 13.50 -8.99
N ILE A 274 -6.32 13.93 -7.93
CA ILE A 274 -7.57 13.32 -7.49
C ILE A 274 -8.71 14.31 -7.71
N SER A 275 -9.72 13.91 -8.45
CA SER A 275 -10.93 14.72 -8.68
C SER A 275 -11.74 14.88 -7.39
N GLY A 276 -12.42 16.03 -7.23
CA GLY A 276 -13.29 16.30 -6.08
C GLY A 276 -12.57 16.79 -4.82
N MET A 277 -11.24 16.88 -4.81
CA MET A 277 -10.51 17.76 -3.91
C MET A 277 -10.72 19.20 -4.41
N ASN A 278 -10.96 20.15 -3.49
CA ASN A 278 -11.11 21.58 -3.84
C ASN A 278 -9.78 22.16 -4.36
N ILE A 279 -9.42 21.76 -5.55
CA ILE A 279 -8.23 22.21 -6.26
C ILE A 279 -8.67 23.35 -7.18
N SER A 280 -7.94 24.46 -7.24
CA SER A 280 -8.25 25.62 -8.06
C SER A 280 -8.47 25.22 -9.53
N HIS A 281 -9.28 26.00 -10.27
CA HIS A 281 -9.69 25.72 -11.66
C HIS A 281 -8.55 25.62 -12.69
N LYS A 282 -7.29 25.70 -12.28
CA LYS A 282 -6.13 25.56 -13.15
C LYS A 282 -5.48 24.19 -12.92
N ILE A 283 -5.93 23.22 -13.67
CA ILE A 283 -5.46 21.82 -13.59
C ILE A 283 -3.92 21.72 -13.66
N LYS A 284 -3.24 22.53 -14.46
CA LYS A 284 -1.76 22.49 -14.61
C LYS A 284 -0.94 22.90 -13.38
N GLU A 285 -1.53 23.57 -12.39
CA GLU A 285 -0.82 24.03 -11.18
C GLU A 285 -0.94 23.07 -9.99
N ASN A 286 -1.65 21.94 -10.14
CA ASN A 286 -2.01 21.03 -9.04
C ASN A 286 -1.72 19.57 -9.36
N PHE A 287 -0.70 19.29 -10.17
CA PHE A 287 -0.18 17.95 -10.35
C PHE A 287 0.80 17.62 -9.23
N TYR A 288 0.74 16.37 -8.81
CA TYR A 288 1.69 15.78 -7.90
C TYR A 288 2.57 14.80 -8.70
N ASP A 289 3.85 14.77 -8.39
CA ASP A 289 4.79 13.85 -9.04
C ASP A 289 4.49 12.38 -8.72
N ASP A 290 3.81 12.14 -7.58
CA ASP A 290 3.33 10.83 -7.16
C ASP A 290 1.86 10.93 -6.71
N ILE A 291 1.22 9.78 -6.44
CA ILE A 291 -0.17 9.71 -5.99
C ILE A 291 -0.32 10.48 -4.67
N PRO A 292 -1.15 11.54 -4.62
CA PRO A 292 -1.23 12.43 -3.47
C PRO A 292 -2.07 11.83 -2.32
N SER A 293 -1.64 10.69 -1.78
CA SER A 293 -2.37 9.95 -0.73
C SER A 293 -2.50 10.76 0.55
N GLU A 294 -1.40 11.33 1.06
CA GLU A 294 -1.40 12.11 2.30
C GLU A 294 -2.30 13.35 2.18
N GLN A 295 -2.21 14.07 1.05
CA GLN A 295 -3.02 15.25 0.78
C GLN A 295 -4.51 14.90 0.68
N PHE A 296 -4.84 13.73 0.13
CA PHE A 296 -6.22 13.26 0.05
C PHE A 296 -6.79 12.94 1.43
N TRP A 297 -6.06 12.23 2.28
CA TRP A 297 -6.50 11.92 3.65
C TRP A 297 -6.61 13.18 4.51
N GLU A 298 -5.70 14.14 4.35
CA GLU A 298 -5.80 15.43 5.01
C GLU A 298 -7.04 16.21 4.55
N PHE A 299 -7.36 16.18 3.25
CA PHE A 299 -8.57 16.78 2.69
C PHE A 299 -9.84 16.12 3.27
N LEU A 300 -9.92 14.80 3.30
CA LEU A 300 -11.06 14.07 3.88
C LEU A 300 -11.25 14.45 5.34
N SER A 301 -10.19 14.44 6.14
CA SER A 301 -10.27 14.72 7.56
C SER A 301 -10.73 16.14 7.91
N LYS A 302 -10.58 17.10 7.00
CA LYS A 302 -10.94 18.51 7.19
C LYS A 302 -12.33 18.88 6.67
N ASN A 303 -12.85 18.16 5.70
CA ASN A 303 -13.97 18.63 4.87
C ASN A 303 -15.20 17.73 4.88
N ILE A 304 -15.20 16.61 5.61
CA ILE A 304 -16.27 15.62 5.50
C ILE A 304 -16.82 15.25 6.87
N GLU A 305 -18.16 15.40 7.02
CA GLU A 305 -18.94 14.83 8.12
C GLU A 305 -19.13 13.32 7.90
N ASP A 306 -19.15 12.55 8.97
CA ASP A 306 -19.02 11.07 9.02
C ASP A 306 -19.87 10.25 8.05
N LYS A 307 -21.00 10.76 7.59
CA LYS A 307 -21.98 9.99 6.78
C LYS A 307 -21.65 9.91 5.27
N ILE A 308 -20.68 10.65 4.78
CA ILE A 308 -20.47 10.85 3.32
C ILE A 308 -19.16 10.22 2.84
N ILE A 309 -18.34 9.65 3.73
CA ILE A 309 -16.97 9.23 3.38
C ILE A 309 -16.96 8.11 2.32
N ILE A 310 -17.73 7.04 2.49
CA ILE A 310 -17.71 5.92 1.52
C ILE A 310 -18.21 6.36 0.13
N ASP A 311 -19.30 7.13 0.07
CA ASP A 311 -19.81 7.67 -1.20
C ASP A 311 -18.79 8.63 -1.84
N LYS A 312 -18.06 9.39 -1.01
CA LYS A 312 -17.00 10.27 -1.47
C LYS A 312 -15.82 9.49 -2.04
N LEU A 313 -15.39 8.41 -1.37
CA LEU A 313 -14.36 7.51 -1.88
C LEU A 313 -14.74 6.89 -3.24
N LYS A 314 -16.01 6.50 -3.39
CA LYS A 314 -16.56 5.96 -4.66
C LYS A 314 -16.68 7.03 -5.75
N SER A 315 -16.96 8.28 -5.41
CA SER A 315 -17.14 9.37 -6.36
C SER A 315 -15.84 10.09 -6.76
N CYS A 316 -14.87 10.22 -5.85
CA CYS A 316 -13.56 10.76 -6.17
C CYS A 316 -12.78 9.78 -7.06
N SER A 317 -12.07 10.31 -8.03
CA SER A 317 -11.31 9.49 -8.98
C SER A 317 -9.87 9.96 -9.08
N LEU A 318 -8.97 8.99 -9.16
CA LEU A 318 -7.55 9.19 -9.44
C LEU A 318 -7.35 9.30 -10.94
N TYR A 319 -6.61 10.32 -11.35
CA TYR A 319 -6.21 10.57 -12.73
C TYR A 319 -4.71 10.63 -12.84
N CYS A 320 -4.16 10.22 -13.97
CA CYS A 320 -2.84 10.62 -14.43
C CYS A 320 -2.96 11.56 -15.62
N TRP A 321 -1.96 12.42 -15.78
CA TRP A 321 -1.83 13.29 -16.96
C TRP A 321 -0.78 12.70 -17.89
N THR A 322 -1.14 12.47 -19.14
CA THR A 322 -0.27 11.88 -20.16
C THR A 322 -0.51 12.59 -21.49
N ASN A 323 0.57 12.99 -22.19
CA ASN A 323 0.49 13.58 -23.54
C ASN A 323 -0.63 14.63 -23.68
N ASP A 324 -0.66 15.62 -22.79
CA ASP A 324 -1.64 16.71 -22.76
C ASP A 324 -3.10 16.29 -22.47
N SER A 325 -3.36 15.09 -22.03
CA SER A 325 -4.69 14.60 -21.67
C SER A 325 -4.77 13.96 -20.28
N ALA A 326 -5.90 14.17 -19.60
CA ALA A 326 -6.18 13.52 -18.33
C ALA A 326 -6.80 12.14 -18.56
N GLN A 327 -6.19 11.09 -18.03
CA GLN A 327 -6.71 9.73 -18.08
C GLN A 327 -7.17 9.28 -16.69
N LYS A 328 -8.43 8.87 -16.59
CA LYS A 328 -8.95 8.28 -15.36
C LYS A 328 -8.34 6.90 -15.14
N ILE A 329 -7.72 6.71 -13.98
CA ILE A 329 -7.16 5.42 -13.56
C ILE A 329 -8.24 4.58 -12.87
N SER A 330 -8.81 5.08 -11.75
CA SER A 330 -9.82 4.36 -10.95
C SER A 330 -10.62 5.35 -10.08
N SER A 331 -11.66 4.89 -9.38
CA SER A 331 -12.15 5.60 -8.21
C SER A 331 -11.14 5.47 -7.07
N ILE A 332 -11.22 6.33 -6.05
CA ILE A 332 -10.37 6.16 -4.87
C ILE A 332 -10.75 4.88 -4.13
N TYR A 333 -12.04 4.57 -4.02
CA TYR A 333 -12.50 3.33 -3.39
C TYR A 333 -11.90 2.08 -4.06
N ASP A 334 -11.86 2.05 -5.40
CA ASP A 334 -11.23 0.94 -6.15
C ASP A 334 -9.70 0.90 -5.99
N ALA A 335 -9.08 2.05 -5.72
CA ALA A 335 -7.63 2.14 -5.51
C ALA A 335 -7.22 1.87 -4.05
N LEU A 336 -8.16 1.67 -3.12
CA LEU A 336 -7.83 1.37 -1.73
C LEU A 336 -7.25 -0.04 -1.57
N PHE A 337 -6.22 -0.12 -0.74
CA PHE A 337 -5.72 -1.36 -0.19
C PHE A 337 -5.60 -1.23 1.33
N ILE A 338 -6.48 -1.88 2.06
CA ILE A 338 -6.63 -1.75 3.52
C ILE A 338 -7.01 -3.09 4.12
N GLU A 339 -6.31 -3.51 5.17
CA GLU A 339 -6.65 -4.67 6.00
C GLU A 339 -7.57 -4.23 7.15
N ILE A 340 -8.59 -5.01 7.45
CA ILE A 340 -9.44 -4.81 8.62
C ILE A 340 -9.75 -6.13 9.33
N ASP A 341 -10.01 -6.02 10.63
CA ASP A 341 -10.51 -7.11 11.45
C ASP A 341 -12.01 -6.93 11.67
N HIS A 342 -12.79 -7.96 11.37
CA HIS A 342 -14.22 -7.98 11.62
C HIS A 342 -14.67 -9.37 12.07
N ASN A 343 -15.38 -9.46 13.21
CA ASN A 343 -15.90 -10.72 13.77
C ASN A 343 -14.83 -11.82 13.94
N ASN A 344 -13.62 -11.48 14.38
CA ASN A 344 -12.46 -12.37 14.51
C ASN A 344 -11.95 -12.98 13.18
N GLU A 345 -12.33 -12.41 12.06
CA GLU A 345 -11.86 -12.76 10.74
C GLU A 345 -11.10 -11.61 10.11
N LYS A 346 -10.18 -11.92 9.21
CA LYS A 346 -9.36 -10.95 8.49
C LYS A 346 -9.93 -10.68 7.11
N PHE A 347 -10.10 -9.41 6.81
CA PHE A 347 -10.55 -8.94 5.50
C PHE A 347 -9.61 -7.88 4.95
N PHE A 348 -9.63 -7.70 3.65
CA PHE A 348 -9.00 -6.55 3.01
C PHE A 348 -9.80 -6.13 1.77
N ILE A 349 -9.70 -4.83 1.44
CA ILE A 349 -10.24 -4.29 0.20
C ILE A 349 -9.14 -4.15 -0.84
N ASN A 350 -9.44 -4.54 -2.07
CA ASN A 350 -8.57 -4.34 -3.23
C ASN A 350 -9.42 -4.26 -4.49
N ASN A 351 -9.18 -3.29 -5.35
CA ASN A 351 -9.93 -3.03 -6.59
C ASN A 351 -11.43 -2.86 -6.39
N GLY A 352 -11.83 -2.29 -5.25
CA GLY A 352 -13.23 -2.10 -4.89
C GLY A 352 -13.97 -3.37 -4.46
N ASP A 353 -13.27 -4.50 -4.41
CA ASP A 353 -13.80 -5.77 -3.93
C ASP A 353 -13.25 -6.10 -2.53
N TRP A 354 -14.10 -6.65 -1.67
CA TRP A 354 -13.70 -7.17 -0.39
C TRP A 354 -13.28 -8.62 -0.48
N PHE A 355 -12.22 -8.95 0.22
CA PHE A 355 -11.67 -10.29 0.32
C PHE A 355 -11.59 -10.73 1.76
N LYS A 356 -11.84 -12.01 1.99
CA LYS A 356 -11.66 -12.71 3.26
C LYS A 356 -10.42 -13.59 3.19
N ILE A 357 -9.62 -13.58 4.26
CA ILE A 357 -8.49 -14.48 4.41
C ILE A 357 -8.98 -15.77 5.06
N GLU A 358 -8.62 -16.92 4.49
CA GLU A 358 -9.02 -18.23 4.98
C GLU A 358 -8.41 -18.48 6.38
N SER A 359 -9.21 -19.03 7.29
CA SER A 359 -8.89 -19.09 8.72
C SER A 359 -7.72 -20.03 9.04
N THR A 360 -7.57 -21.16 8.32
CA THR A 360 -6.47 -22.10 8.53
C THR A 360 -5.17 -21.45 8.07
N TYR A 361 -5.16 -20.88 6.88
CA TYR A 361 -4.02 -20.15 6.35
C TYR A 361 -3.58 -19.00 7.28
N TYR A 362 -4.55 -18.21 7.76
CA TYR A 362 -4.28 -17.16 8.75
C TYR A 362 -3.60 -17.73 10.01
N THR A 363 -4.14 -18.83 10.55
CA THR A 363 -3.64 -19.47 11.77
C THR A 363 -2.22 -20.01 11.58
N ASP A 364 -1.92 -20.58 10.43
CA ASP A 364 -0.60 -21.11 10.12
C ASP A 364 0.46 -20.01 10.06
N ILE A 365 0.14 -18.88 9.40
CA ILE A 365 1.02 -17.72 9.37
C ILE A 365 1.22 -17.15 10.77
N VAL A 366 0.16 -16.96 11.56
CA VAL A 366 0.24 -16.46 12.95
C VAL A 366 1.13 -17.36 13.80
N ASN A 367 0.92 -18.67 13.75
CA ASN A 367 1.73 -19.64 14.51
C ASN A 367 3.21 -19.52 14.13
N LYS A 368 3.52 -19.46 12.84
CA LYS A 368 4.89 -19.34 12.36
C LYS A 368 5.57 -18.07 12.86
N ILE A 369 4.87 -16.93 12.79
CA ILE A 369 5.40 -15.63 13.21
C ILE A 369 5.59 -15.57 14.73
N ASP A 370 4.65 -16.07 15.51
CA ASP A 370 4.73 -16.07 16.98
C ASP A 370 5.80 -17.04 17.52
N HIS A 371 6.28 -18.00 16.71
CA HIS A 371 7.40 -18.87 17.04
C HIS A 371 8.78 -18.27 16.75
N ILE A 372 8.87 -17.14 16.05
CA ILE A 372 10.15 -16.45 15.84
C ILE A 372 10.65 -15.92 17.19
N GLU A 373 11.89 -16.27 17.53
CA GLU A 373 12.49 -15.89 18.81
C GLU A 373 12.57 -14.37 18.98
N LYS A 374 12.11 -13.86 20.11
CA LYS A 374 12.26 -12.46 20.47
C LYS A 374 13.68 -12.16 20.96
N PHE A 375 14.23 -11.04 20.51
CA PHE A 375 15.46 -10.48 21.04
C PHE A 375 15.09 -9.44 22.12
N ASN A 376 15.65 -9.63 23.32
CA ASN A 376 15.45 -8.71 24.43
C ASN A 376 16.81 -8.32 25.00
N ASP A 377 17.03 -7.04 25.18
CA ASP A 377 18.24 -6.53 25.82
C ASP A 377 17.85 -5.28 26.66
N PRO A 378 18.14 -5.28 27.97
CA PRO A 378 17.73 -4.20 28.87
C PRO A 378 18.42 -2.86 28.61
N ALA A 379 19.49 -2.85 27.81
CA ALA A 379 20.17 -1.61 27.43
C ALA A 379 19.43 -0.85 26.32
N ILE A 380 18.47 -1.48 25.63
CA ILE A 380 17.73 -0.85 24.53
C ILE A 380 16.77 0.18 25.08
N PRO A 381 16.87 1.47 24.67
CA PRO A 381 15.98 2.51 25.16
C PRO A 381 14.60 2.41 24.51
N SER A 382 13.58 2.97 25.17
CA SER A 382 12.30 3.27 24.53
C SER A 382 12.48 4.39 23.50
N CYS A 383 11.75 4.33 22.38
CA CYS A 383 11.73 5.40 21.38
C CYS A 383 10.77 6.52 21.83
N ALA A 384 11.24 7.75 21.91
CA ALA A 384 10.35 8.88 22.15
C ALA A 384 9.47 9.14 20.91
N GLU A 385 8.26 9.63 21.11
CA GLU A 385 7.28 9.84 20.03
C GLU A 385 7.81 10.76 18.92
N ASN A 386 8.52 11.80 19.29
CA ASN A 386 9.10 12.81 18.39
C ASN A 386 10.43 12.41 17.76
N TRP A 387 11.02 11.26 18.11
CA TRP A 387 12.25 10.80 17.47
C TRP A 387 11.94 10.14 16.13
N ASN A 388 12.73 10.46 15.11
CA ASN A 388 12.79 9.68 13.89
C ASN A 388 13.67 8.42 14.10
N GLU A 389 13.74 7.55 13.10
CA GLU A 389 14.50 6.29 13.17
C GLU A 389 16.00 6.55 13.42
N GLY A 390 16.61 7.49 12.72
CA GLY A 390 18.03 7.84 12.91
C GLY A 390 18.35 8.36 14.29
N GLU A 391 17.49 9.24 14.86
CA GLU A 391 17.64 9.73 16.23
C GLU A 391 17.54 8.59 17.25
N PHE A 392 16.62 7.65 17.03
CA PHE A 392 16.52 6.47 17.86
C PHE A 392 17.77 5.59 17.76
N ASN A 393 18.28 5.32 16.56
CA ASN A 393 19.49 4.52 16.33
C ASN A 393 20.71 5.12 17.03
N GLU A 394 20.88 6.45 16.98
CA GLU A 394 21.93 7.17 17.74
C GLU A 394 21.79 6.96 19.26
N LYS A 395 20.57 7.06 19.81
CA LYS A 395 20.30 6.83 21.23
C LYS A 395 20.50 5.38 21.65
N PHE A 396 20.11 4.46 20.78
CA PHE A 396 20.32 3.03 20.99
C PHE A 396 21.84 2.73 21.14
N VAL A 397 22.65 3.19 20.21
CA VAL A 397 24.11 3.01 20.30
C VAL A 397 24.69 3.72 21.51
N ALA A 398 24.22 4.92 21.85
CA ALA A 398 24.67 5.66 23.01
C ALA A 398 24.34 4.98 24.35
N SER A 399 23.39 4.06 24.40
CA SER A 399 23.05 3.31 25.62
C SER A 399 24.14 2.33 26.06
N ASP A 400 24.92 1.79 25.10
CA ASP A 400 26.07 0.94 25.35
C ASP A 400 27.03 0.96 24.14
N PRO A 401 27.87 2.02 24.01
CA PRO A 401 28.74 2.20 22.85
C PRO A 401 29.83 1.13 22.71
N ASP A 402 30.11 0.39 23.76
CA ASP A 402 31.07 -0.71 23.68
C ASP A 402 30.50 -1.91 22.96
N ARG A 403 29.21 -2.18 23.12
CA ARG A 403 28.50 -3.31 22.50
C ARG A 403 27.86 -2.99 21.14
N PHE A 404 27.39 -1.77 20.96
CA PHE A 404 26.61 -1.37 19.78
C PHE A 404 27.39 -0.40 18.91
N LYS A 405 27.41 -0.60 17.61
CA LYS A 405 28.05 0.30 16.63
C LYS A 405 27.04 0.77 15.61
N LEU A 406 27.03 2.08 15.36
CA LEU A 406 26.10 2.70 14.42
C LEU A 406 26.59 2.49 12.97
N PHE A 407 25.70 1.97 12.13
CA PHE A 407 25.91 1.79 10.70
C PHE A 407 24.84 2.52 9.86
N ASP A 408 23.81 3.09 10.48
CA ASP A 408 22.80 3.93 9.82
C ASP A 408 23.49 4.99 8.93
N LYS A 409 23.07 5.05 7.66
CA LYS A 409 23.66 5.92 6.60
C LYS A 409 25.11 5.62 6.21
N LYS A 410 25.73 4.58 6.73
CA LYS A 410 26.99 4.06 6.20
C LYS A 410 26.73 3.26 4.93
N ASN A 411 26.81 3.94 3.80
CA ASN A 411 26.58 3.32 2.50
C ASN A 411 27.86 2.67 1.97
N PHE A 412 27.83 1.38 1.71
CA PHE A 412 28.88 0.63 1.07
C PHE A 412 28.74 0.66 -0.45
N HIS A 413 29.85 0.88 -1.13
CA HIS A 413 29.91 0.84 -2.59
C HIS A 413 30.57 -0.46 -3.04
N LEU A 414 29.75 -1.39 -3.53
CA LEU A 414 30.19 -2.66 -4.06
C LEU A 414 30.22 -2.58 -5.59
N PRO A 415 31.40 -2.69 -6.26
CA PRO A 415 31.53 -2.48 -7.71
C PRO A 415 30.64 -3.40 -8.55
N ASP A 416 30.42 -4.63 -8.08
CA ASP A 416 29.63 -5.64 -8.79
C ASP A 416 28.12 -5.39 -8.73
N TYR A 417 27.67 -4.46 -7.88
CA TYR A 417 26.28 -4.03 -7.71
C TYR A 417 26.00 -2.64 -8.29
N GLY A 418 26.89 -2.15 -9.16
CA GLY A 418 26.76 -0.85 -9.85
C GLY A 418 26.90 0.33 -8.90
N HIS A 419 26.06 1.37 -9.08
CA HIS A 419 26.05 2.58 -8.24
C HIS A 419 25.15 2.45 -7.00
N SER A 420 24.63 1.27 -6.72
CA SER A 420 23.74 1.05 -5.59
C SER A 420 24.49 1.27 -4.27
N ARG A 421 23.89 2.07 -3.40
CA ARG A 421 24.35 2.29 -2.03
C ARG A 421 23.66 1.28 -1.13
N ILE A 422 24.43 0.48 -0.42
CA ILE A 422 23.90 -0.60 0.42
C ILE A 422 24.27 -0.30 1.86
N GLU A 423 23.27 -0.21 2.73
CA GLU A 423 23.46 -0.14 4.17
C GLU A 423 23.56 -1.56 4.74
N PRO A 424 24.62 -1.90 5.49
CA PRO A 424 24.77 -3.24 6.04
C PRO A 424 23.77 -3.56 7.14
N ALA A 425 23.41 -2.59 7.94
CA ALA A 425 22.41 -2.60 9.01
C ALA A 425 22.31 -1.19 9.58
N ASP A 426 21.32 -0.91 10.43
CA ASP A 426 21.30 0.32 11.23
C ASP A 426 22.31 0.23 12.38
N ILE A 427 22.37 -0.91 13.05
CA ILE A 427 23.26 -1.17 14.17
C ILE A 427 23.87 -2.57 14.04
N ILE A 428 25.18 -2.69 14.29
CA ILE A 428 25.86 -3.98 14.39
C ILE A 428 26.44 -4.13 15.79
N THR A 429 26.27 -5.33 16.40
CA THR A 429 26.76 -5.62 17.73
C THR A 429 28.10 -6.36 17.71
N ILE A 430 28.83 -6.30 18.83
CA ILE A 430 30.04 -7.12 19.03
C ILE A 430 29.72 -8.63 19.01
N LYS A 431 28.48 -9.07 19.16
CA LYS A 431 28.04 -10.46 19.03
C LYS A 431 27.69 -10.84 17.59
N LYS A 432 28.06 -10.00 16.59
CA LYS A 432 27.83 -10.24 15.16
C LYS A 432 26.33 -10.28 14.79
N GLN A 433 25.54 -9.43 15.44
CA GLN A 433 24.11 -9.28 15.22
C GLN A 433 23.88 -8.01 14.39
N PHE A 434 23.16 -8.15 13.30
CA PHE A 434 22.78 -7.12 12.35
C PHE A 434 21.35 -6.67 12.70
N ILE A 435 21.21 -5.50 13.27
CA ILE A 435 19.92 -4.96 13.72
C ILE A 435 19.45 -3.94 12.70
N HIS A 436 18.32 -4.20 12.08
CA HIS A 436 17.61 -3.27 11.21
C HIS A 436 16.42 -2.72 11.98
N VAL A 437 16.19 -1.41 11.96
CA VAL A 437 15.18 -0.73 12.79
C VAL A 437 14.21 0.04 11.90
N LYS A 438 12.92 -0.13 12.18
CA LYS A 438 11.85 0.62 11.50
C LYS A 438 10.72 0.97 12.47
N LYS A 439 10.06 2.11 12.24
CA LYS A 439 8.78 2.37 12.89
C LYS A 439 7.71 1.44 12.30
N GLY A 440 6.95 0.79 13.16
CA GLY A 440 5.75 0.04 12.77
C GLY A 440 4.73 0.97 12.11
N GLY A 441 3.65 0.40 11.59
CA GLY A 441 2.54 1.15 11.01
C GLY A 441 2.04 0.53 9.72
N SER A 442 2.71 0.67 8.59
CA SER A 442 2.25 0.12 7.30
C SER A 442 3.02 -1.12 6.87
N SER A 443 2.33 -2.02 6.16
CA SER A 443 2.95 -3.21 5.58
C SER A 443 4.08 -2.86 4.60
N ALA A 444 3.99 -1.76 3.87
CA ALA A 444 5.03 -1.32 2.94
C ALA A 444 6.34 -0.97 3.67
N ASN A 445 6.28 -0.24 4.78
CA ASN A 445 7.46 0.11 5.57
C ASN A 445 8.18 -1.13 6.13
N LEU A 446 7.41 -2.09 6.65
CA LEU A 446 7.94 -3.33 7.22
C LEU A 446 8.49 -4.26 6.15
N SER A 447 7.90 -4.30 4.96
CA SER A 447 8.45 -5.09 3.84
C SER A 447 9.85 -4.65 3.46
N HIS A 448 10.12 -3.35 3.45
CA HIS A 448 11.47 -2.84 3.20
C HIS A 448 12.47 -3.26 4.30
N LEU A 449 12.05 -3.23 5.57
CA LEU A 449 12.85 -3.70 6.70
C LEU A 449 13.29 -5.16 6.53
N PHE A 450 12.35 -6.04 6.19
CA PHE A 450 12.63 -7.47 6.07
C PHE A 450 13.54 -7.77 4.87
N ALA A 451 13.34 -7.07 3.76
CA ALA A 451 14.21 -7.18 2.59
C ALA A 451 15.65 -6.73 2.90
N GLN A 452 15.86 -5.64 3.64
CA GLN A 452 17.20 -5.17 4.04
C GLN A 452 17.97 -6.23 4.81
N GLY A 453 17.35 -6.93 5.75
CA GLY A 453 18.00 -8.00 6.52
C GLY A 453 18.49 -9.17 5.66
N VAL A 454 17.67 -9.60 4.68
CA VAL A 454 18.06 -10.66 3.74
C VAL A 454 19.21 -10.21 2.84
N VAL A 455 19.14 -8.99 2.27
CA VAL A 455 20.21 -8.43 1.43
C VAL A 455 21.53 -8.37 2.20
N SER A 456 21.51 -7.87 3.44
CA SER A 456 22.71 -7.81 4.29
C SER A 456 23.30 -9.19 4.57
N ALA A 457 22.44 -10.15 4.84
CA ALA A 457 22.84 -11.54 5.06
C ALA A 457 23.49 -12.19 3.81
N GLN A 458 22.90 -11.97 2.64
CA GLN A 458 23.43 -12.44 1.35
C GLN A 458 24.80 -11.82 1.05
N LEU A 459 24.94 -10.50 1.23
CA LEU A 459 26.20 -9.79 1.02
C LEU A 459 27.27 -10.26 2.00
N TYR A 460 26.92 -10.46 3.27
CA TYR A 460 27.88 -10.99 4.25
C TYR A 460 28.41 -12.37 3.85
N LYS A 461 27.57 -13.24 3.27
CA LYS A 461 28.00 -14.57 2.84
C LYS A 461 28.81 -14.57 1.55
N ASN A 462 28.50 -13.67 0.62
CA ASN A 462 29.01 -13.74 -0.74
C ASN A 462 30.11 -12.71 -1.06
N GLU A 463 30.16 -11.61 -0.30
CA GLU A 463 30.99 -10.44 -0.66
C GLU A 463 32.09 -10.17 0.38
N LYS A 464 33.33 -10.55 0.05
CA LYS A 464 34.49 -10.30 0.93
C LYS A 464 34.72 -8.82 1.21
N LYS A 465 34.42 -7.94 0.25
CA LYS A 465 34.57 -6.50 0.41
C LYS A 465 33.60 -5.96 1.47
N PHE A 466 32.38 -6.49 1.52
CA PHE A 466 31.38 -6.13 2.54
C PHE A 466 31.91 -6.41 3.95
N ILE A 467 32.50 -7.57 4.18
CA ILE A 467 33.12 -7.94 5.46
C ILE A 467 34.29 -7.02 5.79
N LYS A 468 35.11 -6.65 4.80
CA LYS A 468 36.22 -5.72 4.98
C LYS A 468 35.76 -4.35 5.45
N GLU A 469 34.75 -3.79 4.83
CA GLU A 469 34.20 -2.49 5.20
C GLU A 469 33.56 -2.49 6.61
N ILE A 470 32.91 -3.59 7.01
CA ILE A 470 32.45 -3.76 8.42
C ILE A 470 33.65 -3.77 9.38
N ASN A 471 34.72 -4.48 9.02
CA ASN A 471 35.92 -4.59 9.83
C ASN A 471 36.68 -3.25 10.01
N GLU A 472 36.47 -2.24 9.15
CA GLU A 472 36.98 -0.89 9.38
C GLU A 472 36.46 -0.27 10.70
N THR A 473 35.27 -0.68 11.13
CA THR A 473 34.68 -0.21 12.41
C THR A 473 35.08 -1.06 13.60
N PHE A 474 35.20 -2.39 13.42
CA PHE A 474 35.44 -3.34 14.53
C PHE A 474 36.91 -3.74 14.71
N GLY A 475 37.75 -3.50 13.72
CA GLY A 475 39.13 -3.96 13.65
C GLY A 475 39.33 -5.09 12.64
N GLU A 476 40.52 -5.18 12.08
CA GLU A 476 40.87 -6.14 11.03
C GLU A 476 40.68 -7.59 11.53
N GLY A 477 39.96 -8.38 10.75
CA GLY A 477 39.73 -9.80 11.04
C GLY A 477 38.72 -10.10 12.15
N TYR A 478 38.02 -9.10 12.69
CA TYR A 478 36.97 -9.30 13.70
C TYR A 478 35.79 -10.09 13.13
N PHE A 479 35.29 -9.73 11.96
CA PHE A 479 34.33 -10.48 11.19
C PHE A 479 35.05 -11.33 10.14
N LYS A 480 34.65 -12.60 10.01
CA LYS A 480 35.17 -13.57 9.03
C LYS A 480 34.00 -14.15 8.24
N SER A 481 34.24 -14.63 7.04
CA SER A 481 33.21 -15.18 6.14
C SER A 481 32.51 -16.43 6.68
N ASP A 482 33.12 -17.16 7.60
CA ASP A 482 32.60 -18.36 8.25
C ASP A 482 31.87 -18.08 9.58
N ASP A 483 31.88 -16.84 10.04
CA ASP A 483 31.18 -16.48 11.27
C ASP A 483 29.67 -16.68 11.15
N LYS A 484 29.07 -17.12 12.25
CA LYS A 484 27.61 -17.14 12.37
C LYS A 484 27.12 -15.75 12.77
N ILE A 485 26.43 -15.13 11.85
CA ILE A 485 25.75 -13.87 12.11
C ILE A 485 24.26 -14.10 12.46
N GLU A 486 23.63 -13.12 13.07
CA GLU A 486 22.20 -13.10 13.32
C GLU A 486 21.60 -11.82 12.70
N VAL A 487 20.40 -11.92 12.16
CA VAL A 487 19.59 -10.76 11.71
C VAL A 487 18.50 -10.50 12.73
N ILE A 488 18.38 -9.25 13.17
CA ILE A 488 17.37 -8.83 14.15
C ILE A 488 16.55 -7.70 13.51
N TYR A 489 15.25 -7.92 13.41
CA TYR A 489 14.31 -6.91 12.96
C TYR A 489 13.76 -6.13 14.14
N GLY A 490 14.18 -4.88 14.29
CA GLY A 490 13.75 -3.93 15.31
C GLY A 490 12.52 -3.16 14.86
N ILE A 491 11.40 -3.34 15.54
CA ILE A 491 10.13 -2.72 15.21
C ILE A 491 9.69 -1.84 16.37
N ILE A 492 9.61 -0.54 16.13
CA ILE A 492 9.14 0.46 17.09
C ILE A 492 7.62 0.52 17.02
N ASP A 493 6.92 0.08 18.09
CA ASP A 493 5.46 0.08 18.13
C ASP A 493 4.95 0.32 19.57
N LYS A 494 3.76 0.90 19.69
CA LYS A 494 3.08 1.14 20.97
C LYS A 494 2.67 -0.16 21.67
N ARG A 495 2.48 -1.24 20.89
CA ARG A 495 2.05 -2.58 21.34
C ARG A 495 3.23 -3.53 21.56
N TYR A 496 4.43 -3.01 21.78
CA TYR A 496 5.71 -3.74 21.85
C TYR A 496 5.73 -4.95 22.80
N ASP A 497 4.86 -4.97 23.81
CA ASP A 497 4.71 -6.02 24.80
C ASP A 497 3.79 -7.18 24.36
N LYS A 498 3.09 -7.02 23.24
CA LYS A 498 2.17 -8.01 22.67
C LYS A 498 2.91 -9.09 21.90
N LYS A 499 2.15 -10.09 21.42
CA LYS A 499 2.67 -11.09 20.47
C LYS A 499 3.00 -10.43 19.14
N ALA A 500 3.89 -11.04 18.37
CA ALA A 500 4.25 -10.55 17.05
C ALA A 500 3.03 -10.43 16.13
N SER A 501 2.15 -11.41 16.16
CA SER A 501 0.89 -11.44 15.40
C SER A 501 -0.14 -10.37 15.79
N GLU A 502 -0.06 -9.82 17.00
CA GLU A 502 -0.91 -8.71 17.46
C GLU A 502 -0.33 -7.33 17.09
N ILE A 503 0.97 -7.28 16.77
CA ILE A 503 1.68 -6.05 16.41
C ILE A 503 1.69 -5.86 14.90
N LEU A 504 1.99 -6.93 14.17
CA LEU A 504 2.21 -6.88 12.73
C LEU A 504 0.88 -6.97 11.95
N PRO A 505 0.69 -6.15 10.92
CA PRO A 505 -0.35 -6.38 9.92
C PRO A 505 -0.20 -7.75 9.25
N PHE A 506 -1.29 -8.35 8.79
CA PHE A 506 -1.25 -9.70 8.24
C PHE A 506 -0.32 -9.84 7.03
N PHE A 507 -0.34 -8.88 6.12
CA PHE A 507 0.55 -8.91 4.96
C PHE A 507 2.02 -8.71 5.33
N SER A 508 2.30 -7.96 6.41
CA SER A 508 3.66 -7.90 6.99
C SER A 508 4.09 -9.24 7.57
N MET A 509 3.16 -10.00 8.16
CA MET A 509 3.45 -11.35 8.66
C MET A 509 3.79 -12.32 7.52
N ILE A 510 3.07 -12.28 6.40
CA ILE A 510 3.38 -13.06 5.19
C ILE A 510 4.78 -12.71 4.69
N ASN A 511 5.08 -11.42 4.54
CA ASN A 511 6.38 -10.95 4.06
C ASN A 511 7.52 -11.38 5.01
N LEU A 512 7.34 -11.21 6.32
CA LEU A 512 8.30 -11.68 7.32
C LEU A 512 8.50 -13.19 7.25
N SER A 513 7.42 -13.97 7.08
CA SER A 513 7.49 -15.43 6.93
C SER A 513 8.41 -15.85 5.79
N GLN A 514 8.31 -15.20 4.63
CA GLN A 514 9.15 -15.46 3.47
C GLN A 514 10.63 -15.13 3.73
N HIS A 515 10.89 -13.94 4.25
CA HIS A 515 12.26 -13.52 4.57
C HIS A 515 12.89 -14.37 5.68
N TYR A 516 12.09 -14.81 6.64
CA TYR A 516 12.51 -15.77 7.67
C TYR A 516 12.94 -17.11 7.06
N ASP A 517 12.17 -17.65 6.10
CA ASP A 517 12.52 -18.89 5.40
C ASP A 517 13.82 -18.75 4.60
N VAL A 518 14.01 -17.62 3.92
CA VAL A 518 15.25 -17.32 3.19
C VAL A 518 16.45 -17.27 4.14
N LEU A 519 16.36 -16.53 5.26
CA LEU A 519 17.43 -16.48 6.26
C LEU A 519 17.71 -17.87 6.85
N SER A 520 16.65 -18.62 7.17
CA SER A 520 16.76 -19.99 7.71
C SER A 520 17.45 -20.94 6.73
N SER A 521 17.12 -20.87 5.43
CA SER A 521 17.76 -21.65 4.37
C SER A 521 19.26 -21.33 4.23
N MET A 522 19.67 -20.10 4.55
CA MET A 522 21.06 -19.67 4.60
C MET A 522 21.77 -20.07 5.92
N GLY A 523 21.05 -20.67 6.86
CA GLY A 523 21.56 -21.00 8.20
C GLY A 523 21.81 -19.77 9.08
N ILE A 524 21.11 -18.67 8.82
CA ILE A 524 21.21 -17.43 9.58
C ILE A 524 20.03 -17.33 10.54
N LYS A 525 20.32 -17.08 11.81
CA LYS A 525 19.30 -16.91 12.83
C LYS A 525 18.62 -15.56 12.66
N CYS A 526 17.29 -15.58 12.62
CA CYS A 526 16.44 -14.40 12.59
C CYS A 526 15.71 -14.23 13.92
N ARG A 527 15.67 -13.01 14.45
CA ARG A 527 14.92 -12.66 15.66
C ARG A 527 14.17 -11.36 15.51
N LEU A 528 13.12 -11.19 16.33
CA LEU A 528 12.33 -9.97 16.40
C LEU A 528 12.62 -9.18 17.66
N LEU A 529 12.83 -7.88 17.52
CA LEU A 529 12.97 -6.93 18.60
C LEU A 529 11.80 -5.93 18.52
N PHE A 530 10.91 -5.98 19.52
CA PHE A 530 9.87 -4.97 19.65
C PHE A 530 10.31 -3.89 20.61
N ILE A 531 10.31 -2.65 20.13
CA ILE A 531 10.82 -1.47 20.84
C ILE A 531 9.63 -0.63 21.27
N GLU A 532 9.58 -0.30 22.56
CA GLU A 532 8.54 0.58 23.10
C GLU A 532 8.55 1.93 22.41
N GLN A 533 7.45 2.31 21.75
CA GLN A 533 7.18 3.66 21.36
C GLN A 533 6.43 4.38 22.47
N LYS A 534 7.07 5.35 23.10
CA LYS A 534 6.40 6.20 24.10
C LYS A 534 5.30 6.99 23.39
N VAL A 535 4.09 6.85 23.91
CA VAL A 535 2.93 7.61 23.44
C VAL A 535 2.92 8.94 24.17
N ASN A 536 2.55 10.00 23.49
CA ASN A 536 2.30 11.29 24.14
C ASN A 536 1.21 11.10 25.22
N ILE A 537 1.58 11.33 26.47
CA ILE A 537 0.71 11.07 27.64
C ILE A 537 -0.39 12.14 27.74
N TYR A 538 -0.49 13.00 26.72
CA TYR A 538 -1.43 14.09 26.71
C TYR A 538 -2.75 13.68 26.06
N ASN A 539 -3.86 13.88 26.76
CA ASN A 539 -5.16 13.80 26.12
C ASN A 539 -5.35 14.98 25.13
N GLN A 540 -6.30 14.90 24.22
CA GLN A 540 -6.56 15.91 23.19
C GLN A 540 -6.66 17.36 23.74
N ARG A 541 -7.08 17.49 24.98
CA ARG A 541 -7.21 18.78 25.67
C ARG A 541 -5.85 19.30 26.13
N GLU A 542 -5.04 18.44 26.74
CA GLU A 542 -3.68 18.76 27.18
C GLU A 542 -2.81 19.13 25.97
N GLU A 543 -2.96 18.43 24.87
CA GLU A 543 -2.28 18.70 23.61
C GLU A 543 -2.68 20.07 23.02
N LYS A 544 -3.99 20.40 23.02
CA LYS A 544 -4.45 21.74 22.62
C LYS A 544 -3.87 22.84 23.53
N ILE A 545 -3.75 22.57 24.82
CA ILE A 545 -3.14 23.52 25.78
C ILE A 545 -1.64 23.63 25.49
N LEU A 546 -0.92 22.53 25.33
CA LEU A 546 0.50 22.51 24.98
C LEU A 546 0.79 23.32 23.71
N ASN A 547 0.07 23.03 22.64
CA ASN A 547 0.23 23.70 21.35
C ASN A 547 -0.04 25.21 21.43
N ARG A 548 -0.96 25.61 22.29
CA ARG A 548 -1.22 27.03 22.53
C ARG A 548 -0.15 27.66 23.42
N VAL A 549 0.33 26.96 24.46
CA VAL A 549 1.48 27.41 25.27
C VAL A 549 2.70 27.61 24.38
N LYS A 550 3.04 26.64 23.52
CA LYS A 550 4.15 26.74 22.56
C LYS A 550 3.99 27.94 21.63
N ARG A 551 2.77 28.23 21.15
CA ARG A 551 2.45 29.41 20.33
C ARG A 551 2.65 30.73 21.08
N GLU A 552 2.26 30.78 22.35
CA GLU A 552 2.44 32.00 23.21
C GLU A 552 3.88 32.24 23.59
N LEU A 553 4.65 31.18 23.74
CA LEU A 553 6.08 31.30 24.03
C LEU A 553 6.85 31.87 22.83
N LYS A 554 6.44 31.50 21.60
CA LYS A 554 7.19 31.86 20.39
C LYS A 554 8.69 31.68 20.61
N ASP A 555 9.45 32.75 20.50
CA ASP A 555 10.89 32.83 20.69
C ASP A 555 11.30 33.45 22.05
N GLN A 556 10.36 33.70 22.95
CA GLN A 556 10.60 34.37 24.25
C GLN A 556 10.09 33.53 25.42
N GLY A 557 10.89 33.48 26.47
CA GLY A 557 10.46 32.85 27.71
C GLY A 557 9.39 33.67 28.42
N LYS A 558 8.33 33.02 28.92
CA LYS A 558 7.24 33.60 29.67
C LYS A 558 7.11 32.94 31.05
N THR A 559 6.73 33.72 32.05
CA THR A 559 6.41 33.21 33.39
C THR A 559 5.07 32.48 33.40
N SER A 560 4.85 31.63 34.40
CA SER A 560 3.56 30.95 34.56
C SER A 560 2.38 31.90 34.72
N LYS A 561 2.63 33.14 35.25
CA LYS A 561 1.60 34.17 35.38
C LYS A 561 1.20 34.76 34.03
N GLU A 562 2.17 35.05 33.18
CA GLU A 562 1.93 35.57 31.82
C GLU A 562 1.22 34.52 30.95
N LEU A 563 1.62 33.27 31.04
CA LEU A 563 0.95 32.17 30.35
C LEU A 563 -0.48 31.95 30.86
N PHE A 564 -0.69 31.98 32.17
CA PHE A 564 -2.03 31.84 32.76
C PHE A 564 -2.95 33.00 32.37
N SER A 565 -2.45 34.22 32.34
CA SER A 565 -3.22 35.41 31.95
C SER A 565 -3.67 35.34 30.49
N ALA A 566 -2.81 34.84 29.59
CA ALA A 566 -3.15 34.62 28.18
C ALA A 566 -4.19 33.50 27.97
N TYR A 567 -4.46 32.71 29.01
CA TYR A 567 -5.35 31.54 28.96
C TYR A 567 -6.65 31.70 29.73
N SER A 568 -6.82 32.77 30.49
CA SER A 568 -7.98 32.98 31.40
C SER A 568 -9.31 32.79 30.65
N ASP A 569 -9.38 33.22 29.41
CA ASP A 569 -10.59 33.14 28.57
C ASP A 569 -10.90 31.74 28.02
N PHE A 570 -9.89 30.84 27.98
CA PHE A 570 -10.04 29.48 27.45
C PHE A 570 -10.23 28.42 28.55
N LEU A 571 -9.87 28.76 29.79
CA LEU A 571 -9.96 27.87 30.96
C LEU A 571 -11.35 27.94 31.65
N SER A 572 -12.43 28.12 30.88
CA SER A 572 -13.82 28.03 31.36
C SER A 572 -14.18 26.67 32.01
N VAL A 573 -13.21 26.03 32.68
CA VAL A 573 -13.35 24.72 33.30
C VAL A 573 -13.24 24.83 34.82
N PRO A 574 -14.19 24.22 35.53
CA PRO A 574 -14.25 24.30 37.01
C PRO A 574 -12.97 23.85 37.75
N SER A 575 -12.11 23.03 37.11
CA SER A 575 -10.95 22.40 37.75
C SER A 575 -9.64 23.24 37.71
N VAL A 576 -9.54 24.29 36.89
CA VAL A 576 -8.29 25.08 36.73
C VAL A 576 -8.57 26.58 36.95
N LYS A 577 -8.97 26.93 38.18
CA LYS A 577 -9.35 28.31 38.53
C LYS A 577 -8.19 29.22 38.94
N THR A 578 -6.98 28.68 39.14
CA THR A 578 -5.84 29.45 39.61
C THR A 578 -4.56 29.20 38.84
N GLN A 579 -3.65 30.20 38.81
CA GLN A 579 -2.31 30.06 38.22
C GLN A 579 -1.55 28.85 38.81
N SER A 580 -1.70 28.58 40.09
CA SER A 580 -1.03 27.47 40.78
C SER A 580 -1.51 26.12 40.24
N THR A 581 -2.83 25.97 40.03
CA THR A 581 -3.43 24.75 39.46
C THR A 581 -3.02 24.57 38.01
N PHE A 582 -3.05 25.64 37.20
CA PHE A 582 -2.59 25.59 35.80
C PHE A 582 -1.12 25.17 35.70
N LYS A 583 -0.25 25.78 36.51
CA LYS A 583 1.16 25.40 36.54
C LYS A 583 1.34 23.91 36.86
N LYS A 584 0.73 23.43 37.95
CA LYS A 584 0.89 22.05 38.42
C LYS A 584 0.26 21.01 37.46
N SER A 585 -0.89 21.32 36.92
CA SER A 585 -1.63 20.37 36.06
C SER A 585 -1.09 20.30 34.63
N TYR A 586 -0.46 21.37 34.13
CA TYR A 586 -0.01 21.46 32.76
C TYR A 586 1.47 21.81 32.61
N LEU A 587 1.92 22.97 33.05
CA LEU A 587 3.28 23.45 32.79
C LEU A 587 4.35 22.53 33.38
N ASP A 588 4.17 22.09 34.62
CA ASP A 588 5.14 21.19 35.29
C ASP A 588 5.15 19.81 34.60
N LYS A 589 4.00 19.32 34.12
CA LYS A 589 3.87 18.09 33.30
C LYS A 589 4.60 18.23 31.97
N PHE A 590 4.42 19.34 31.27
CA PHE A 590 5.09 19.63 30.00
C PHE A 590 6.61 19.76 30.15
N VAL A 591 7.09 20.28 31.26
CA VAL A 591 8.52 20.32 31.57
C VAL A 591 9.06 18.93 31.89
N THR A 592 8.34 18.14 32.68
CA THR A 592 8.75 16.78 33.04
C THR A 592 8.88 15.88 31.77
N ASN A 593 8.00 16.08 30.82
CA ASN A 593 8.01 15.31 29.56
C ASN A 593 8.96 15.88 28.48
N GLY A 594 9.65 16.99 28.78
CA GLY A 594 10.65 17.57 27.88
C GLY A 594 10.09 18.52 26.80
N ASP A 595 8.77 18.78 26.77
CA ASP A 595 8.16 19.69 25.78
C ASP A 595 8.44 21.15 26.04
N LEU A 596 8.72 21.49 27.30
CA LEU A 596 9.12 22.83 27.74
C LEU A 596 10.37 22.75 28.60
N LYS A 597 11.23 23.76 28.50
CA LYS A 597 12.35 23.97 29.41
C LYS A 597 12.10 25.16 30.32
N THR A 598 12.82 25.23 31.42
CA THR A 598 12.67 26.32 32.37
C THR A 598 14.02 26.91 32.72
N ASP A 599 14.05 28.23 32.90
CA ASP A 599 15.20 28.98 33.36
C ASP A 599 14.80 29.98 34.42
N GLY A 600 15.74 30.29 35.32
CA GLY A 600 15.58 31.27 36.42
C GLY A 600 15.19 30.68 37.79
N ALA A 601 15.37 31.47 38.82
CA ALA A 601 15.08 31.11 40.22
C ALA A 601 13.56 31.08 40.49
N LYS A 602 13.12 30.46 41.61
CA LYS A 602 11.71 30.19 41.96
C LYS A 602 10.71 31.35 41.74
N ARG A 603 11.10 32.61 41.90
CA ARG A 603 10.19 33.77 41.69
C ARG A 603 10.19 34.36 40.29
N GLY A 604 11.17 34.05 39.44
CA GLY A 604 11.29 34.54 38.05
C GLY A 604 11.38 33.45 37.01
N LYS A 605 11.00 32.22 37.37
CA LYS A 605 11.09 31.05 36.48
C LYS A 605 10.29 31.29 35.19
N LYS A 606 11.00 31.26 34.06
CA LYS A 606 10.41 31.36 32.72
C LYS A 606 10.35 30.00 32.07
N TYR A 607 9.37 29.79 31.17
CA TYR A 607 9.18 28.62 30.37
C TYR A 607 9.57 28.93 28.93
N PHE A 608 10.18 27.97 28.26
CA PHE A 608 10.65 28.07 26.88
C PHE A 608 10.16 26.85 26.10
N ASN A 609 9.86 27.06 24.80
CA ASN A 609 9.58 25.98 23.87
C ASN A 609 10.87 25.22 23.56
N THR A 610 10.79 23.90 23.45
CA THR A 610 11.91 23.03 23.04
C THR A 610 11.95 22.78 21.55
N ASP A 611 10.95 23.23 20.79
CA ASP A 611 10.88 22.98 19.36
C ASP A 611 11.98 23.74 18.59
N LEU A 612 12.64 23.03 17.70
CA LEU A 612 13.76 23.53 16.90
C LEU A 612 13.37 24.68 15.96
N GLU A 613 12.12 24.69 15.46
CA GLU A 613 11.58 25.76 14.61
C GLU A 613 11.62 27.15 15.29
N GLN A 614 11.51 27.19 16.61
CA GLN A 614 11.62 28.45 17.36
C GLN A 614 13.04 29.01 17.35
N VAL A 615 14.05 28.15 17.38
CA VAL A 615 15.45 28.53 17.23
C VAL A 615 15.68 29.14 15.85
N LEU A 616 15.16 28.47 14.83
CA LEU A 616 15.28 28.94 13.44
C LEU A 616 14.56 30.27 13.21
N TYR A 617 13.38 30.45 13.80
CA TYR A 617 12.65 31.71 13.72
C TYR A 617 13.42 32.87 14.36
N ARG A 618 14.03 32.64 15.51
CA ARG A 618 14.85 33.64 16.17
C ARG A 618 16.11 33.99 15.37
N VAL A 619 16.80 32.99 14.84
CA VAL A 619 17.94 33.18 13.93
C VAL A 619 17.56 34.03 12.74
N LYS A 620 16.45 33.73 12.07
CA LYS A 620 15.94 34.54 10.92
C LYS A 620 15.70 35.99 11.32
N ARG A 621 15.05 36.22 12.46
CA ARG A 621 14.74 37.57 12.93
C ARG A 621 16.03 38.37 13.22
N GLU A 622 16.97 37.78 13.95
CA GLU A 622 18.24 38.45 14.29
C GLU A 622 19.10 38.75 13.06
N LEU A 623 19.14 37.85 12.09
CA LEU A 623 19.81 38.09 10.79
C LEU A 623 19.19 39.25 10.02
N LYS A 624 17.85 39.34 10.03
CA LYS A 624 17.11 40.36 9.30
C LYS A 624 17.21 41.75 9.95
N ASP A 625 17.19 41.79 11.30
CA ASP A 625 17.08 43.06 12.04
C ASP A 625 18.45 43.73 12.29
N GLN A 626 19.57 42.96 12.28
CA GLN A 626 20.86 43.49 12.75
C GLN A 626 22.04 43.32 11.78
N GLY A 627 21.85 42.68 10.65
CA GLY A 627 22.92 42.46 9.65
C GLY A 627 24.17 41.72 10.20
N LYS A 628 23.99 40.92 11.27
CA LYS A 628 25.05 40.19 11.96
C LYS A 628 25.62 39.07 11.07
N ASN A 629 26.90 38.87 11.14
CA ASN A 629 27.53 37.71 10.52
C ASN A 629 27.22 36.42 11.34
N LYS A 630 27.52 35.25 10.74
CA LYS A 630 27.24 33.94 11.32
C LYS A 630 27.84 33.74 12.74
N ASP A 631 29.05 34.23 12.94
CA ASP A 631 29.77 34.08 14.22
C ASP A 631 29.24 35.00 15.29
N GLU A 632 28.93 36.25 14.96
CA GLU A 632 28.28 37.20 15.86
C GLU A 632 26.89 36.78 16.28
N LEU A 633 26.12 36.19 15.33
CA LEU A 633 24.82 35.65 15.62
C LEU A 633 24.90 34.46 16.55
N PHE A 634 25.85 33.57 16.34
CA PHE A 634 26.08 32.40 17.19
C PHE A 634 26.39 32.83 18.65
N LEU A 635 27.28 33.80 18.80
CA LEU A 635 27.63 34.35 20.12
C LEU A 635 26.40 34.98 20.83
N ALA A 636 25.59 35.76 20.11
CA ALA A 636 24.39 36.38 20.62
C ALA A 636 23.28 35.39 21.01
N LEU A 637 23.29 34.18 20.39
CA LEU A 637 22.32 33.14 20.65
C LEU A 637 22.87 32.00 21.53
N SER A 638 24.14 32.03 21.94
CA SER A 638 24.80 30.91 22.64
C SER A 638 24.02 30.46 23.87
N ASP A 639 23.59 31.39 24.73
CA ASP A 639 22.83 31.07 25.92
C ASP A 639 21.45 30.46 25.62
N PHE A 640 20.83 30.88 24.52
CA PHE A 640 19.57 30.32 24.07
C PHE A 640 19.78 28.95 23.42
N LEU A 641 20.84 28.77 22.63
CA LEU A 641 21.19 27.51 21.96
C LEU A 641 21.60 26.41 22.95
N ILE A 642 22.29 26.77 24.04
CA ILE A 642 22.60 25.86 25.16
C ILE A 642 21.31 25.27 25.75
N THR A 643 20.24 26.08 25.82
CA THR A 643 18.93 25.61 26.29
C THR A 643 18.33 24.51 25.41
N PHE A 644 18.70 24.47 24.13
CA PHE A 644 18.28 23.45 23.16
C PHE A 644 19.27 22.29 23.01
N GLY A 645 20.37 22.27 23.77
CA GLY A 645 21.37 21.22 23.70
C GLY A 645 22.24 21.26 22.42
N ILE A 646 22.39 22.45 21.82
CA ILE A 646 23.22 22.70 20.66
C ILE A 646 24.53 23.33 21.16
N PHE A 647 25.57 22.50 21.35
CA PHE A 647 26.80 22.94 21.99
C PHE A 647 27.93 23.29 21.01
N MET A 648 27.80 23.02 19.71
CA MET A 648 28.88 23.22 18.75
C MET A 648 28.55 24.26 17.68
N PRO A 649 29.34 25.33 17.54
CA PRO A 649 29.18 26.34 16.49
C PRO A 649 29.12 25.79 15.10
N THR A 650 29.96 24.81 14.79
CA THR A 650 30.09 24.18 13.47
C THR A 650 28.80 23.43 13.07
N ILE A 651 28.22 22.67 14.00
CA ILE A 651 26.96 21.93 13.75
C ILE A 651 25.80 22.90 13.51
N PHE A 652 25.76 24.01 14.22
CA PHE A 652 24.74 25.02 14.05
C PHE A 652 24.88 25.73 12.68
N LYS A 653 26.10 26.10 12.29
CA LYS A 653 26.38 26.66 10.97
C LYS A 653 25.94 25.70 9.85
N GLU A 654 26.43 24.46 9.87
CA GLU A 654 26.18 23.46 8.82
C GLU A 654 24.67 23.07 8.72
N ARG A 655 23.99 22.92 9.84
CA ARG A 655 22.60 22.49 9.82
C ARG A 655 21.58 23.60 9.57
N TYR A 656 21.88 24.82 10.03
CA TYR A 656 20.86 25.87 10.09
C TYR A 656 21.24 27.16 9.38
N LEU A 657 22.45 27.70 9.57
CA LEU A 657 22.82 28.98 8.99
C LEU A 657 23.13 28.91 7.50
N ASP A 658 23.81 27.87 7.03
CA ASP A 658 24.21 27.77 5.63
C ASP A 658 22.98 27.58 4.71
N LYS A 659 21.97 26.87 5.17
CA LYS A 659 20.70 26.72 4.43
C LYS A 659 19.85 28.00 4.33
N PHE A 660 20.12 29.00 5.17
CA PHE A 660 19.35 30.26 5.21
C PHE A 660 20.03 31.44 4.55
N VAL A 661 21.32 31.36 4.28
CA VAL A 661 22.10 32.46 3.66
C VAL A 661 22.12 32.30 2.15
N ASP A 662 21.94 31.09 1.62
CA ASP A 662 21.93 30.80 0.16
C ASP A 662 20.54 30.95 -0.49
N ASN A 663 19.50 31.29 0.30
CA ASN A 663 18.13 31.66 -0.13
C ASN A 663 17.81 33.08 0.41
#